data_f52eeca0274f94d25061b55343bd710a
#
_entry.id   f52eeca0274f94d25061b55343bd710a
#
_cell.length_a   1.000
_cell.length_b   1.000
_cell.length_c   1.000
_cell.angle_alpha   90.00
_cell.angle_beta   90.00
_cell.angle_gamma   90.00
#
_symmetry.space_group_name_H-M   'P 1'
#
loop_
_entity.id
_entity.type
_entity.pdbx_description
1 polymer ?
#
loop_
_entity_poly.entity_id
_entity_poly.type
_entity_poly.pdbx_seq_one_letter_code
_entity_poly.pdbx_strand_id
1 'polypeptide(L)'
;MSDDRFIQSCKIAVGELMKVITADIDTAVMEKETTVKNAIKLKKKAITSCKNMLGSILNHDRKQEKWVRATLDKIVESSQGVVESLYSGLEDVVMSNDVIGNDADSISTMIDTKLVAFNDVMEIEDIVHDVKSKLEEEDIMLEESDYKGGYAEKYADKFAKMKDRSGYRADIDAVVIDPEGTVGEIIEINDIRIALPKKPLKADIDWGKRFRQDQFWRRQAPPKELTSRTAKKHEDYIDSEYMKKRNGYWFMNNGEATYITGAHWFMMTHCYTGADGGYYYYSAAQRKLFLFLEAMYRDNRCLGIILEKIRRFGATDCIMAFILCKTIEQRNKLTGMTSKTDTDAKSNFVRLTTMFSRLPFYFKPMCMDEKSKSELEFAQPGNKLKKAGQEKEIVDVALNTRINFRPTNESSYDGEALLFYFGDEFSKWKKQNGNTLTHFTMVRKCLTKGRRITGKAILISTVEFMTGKDANDPEALAGDRYKYLYYNSDPRKRDGNGQTVTNLYKIFISCFEHYEGFIDKYGNMIVDDPKSPVRTMDGENMSIGVKTYLSNVDEALKNNPKQLLEEHRKNPRTEEDGFKLALNMCMFNQANILAQIKHNDNMDGTHLRRGNFEWYQGVADSGHVIFIDKPDGRFLVSWIPEEGLKNNVKFENGLWLPLNRHIGNFGIDPYRVNKTVDGKGSKGAIHGFSGINSSGAPNFNFFLEYINRPDSKEIFFEDAIKAMVFYGMPALIENNVNNLIDEMYRRGYRKFSMTRTDKERDKLSEDERVRGGMPSTSENVSQMINAAIESFVENNVGSSEMYFNATLEDWLAFDDKNRTKRDASISSAYALIGCTRKKRRKVEAIEPAPARPMFRIYENVGTYGKLKNG
;
A
#
# COMPACT_ATOMS: atom_id res chain seq x y z
N MET A 1 -21.98 -38.06 -33.70
CA MET A 1 -22.15 -36.83 -32.87
C MET A 1 -23.37 -37.10 -32.00
N SER A 2 -23.29 -36.85 -30.68
CA SER A 2 -24.48 -37.04 -29.82
C SER A 2 -25.50 -35.96 -30.15
N ASP A 3 -26.78 -36.35 -30.07
CA ASP A 3 -27.90 -35.44 -30.33
C ASP A 3 -27.83 -34.10 -29.56
N ASP A 4 -27.17 -34.08 -28.42
CA ASP A 4 -27.02 -32.89 -27.59
C ASP A 4 -26.06 -31.84 -28.22
N ARG A 5 -24.97 -32.25 -28.92
CA ARG A 5 -24.06 -31.32 -29.59
C ARG A 5 -24.74 -30.53 -30.72
N PHE A 6 -25.68 -31.20 -31.40
CA PHE A 6 -26.39 -30.59 -32.49
C PHE A 6 -27.39 -29.53 -32.00
N ILE A 7 -28.17 -29.85 -30.94
CA ILE A 7 -29.10 -28.90 -30.30
C ILE A 7 -28.32 -27.65 -29.81
N GLN A 8 -27.17 -27.90 -29.28
CA GLN A 8 -26.28 -26.84 -28.78
C GLN A 8 -25.76 -25.93 -29.89
N SER A 9 -25.36 -26.49 -31.04
CA SER A 9 -24.94 -25.70 -32.22
C SER A 9 -26.11 -24.84 -32.73
N CYS A 10 -27.34 -25.35 -32.69
CA CYS A 10 -28.52 -24.58 -33.07
C CYS A 10 -28.81 -23.41 -32.10
N LYS A 11 -28.67 -23.61 -30.80
CA LYS A 11 -28.79 -22.52 -29.80
C LYS A 11 -27.77 -21.42 -30.04
N ILE A 12 -26.52 -21.78 -30.31
CA ILE A 12 -25.45 -20.85 -30.61
C ILE A 12 -25.79 -20.02 -31.87
N ALA A 13 -26.18 -20.68 -32.96
CA ALA A 13 -26.51 -20.00 -34.19
C ALA A 13 -27.66 -19.01 -34.06
N VAL A 14 -28.74 -19.38 -33.32
CA VAL A 14 -29.87 -18.52 -33.05
C VAL A 14 -29.48 -17.34 -32.13
N GLY A 15 -28.60 -17.55 -31.15
CA GLY A 15 -28.09 -16.51 -30.28
C GLY A 15 -27.25 -15.46 -31.03
N GLU A 16 -26.35 -15.91 -31.91
CA GLU A 16 -25.53 -14.99 -32.75
C GLU A 16 -26.41 -14.18 -33.72
N LEU A 17 -27.40 -14.83 -34.33
CA LEU A 17 -28.36 -14.17 -35.20
C LEU A 17 -29.11 -13.05 -34.46
N MET A 18 -29.54 -13.32 -33.24
CA MET A 18 -30.27 -12.36 -32.42
C MET A 18 -29.40 -11.14 -32.07
N LYS A 19 -28.10 -11.34 -31.82
CA LYS A 19 -27.16 -10.26 -31.59
C LYS A 19 -27.02 -9.34 -32.80
N VAL A 20 -26.89 -9.93 -34.00
CA VAL A 20 -26.80 -9.15 -35.25
C VAL A 20 -28.05 -8.31 -35.46
N ILE A 21 -29.24 -8.93 -35.37
CA ILE A 21 -30.52 -8.21 -35.57
C ILE A 21 -30.68 -7.07 -34.54
N THR A 22 -30.30 -7.27 -33.27
CA THR A 22 -30.45 -6.21 -32.27
C THR A 22 -29.45 -5.09 -32.50
N ALA A 23 -28.23 -5.38 -32.92
CA ALA A 23 -27.21 -4.37 -33.24
C ALA A 23 -27.63 -3.48 -34.44
N ASP A 24 -28.21 -4.10 -35.48
CA ASP A 24 -28.68 -3.36 -36.64
C ASP A 24 -29.85 -2.39 -36.28
N ILE A 25 -30.79 -2.84 -35.43
CA ILE A 25 -31.89 -1.99 -34.96
C ILE A 25 -31.34 -0.83 -34.12
N ASP A 26 -30.34 -1.04 -33.28
CA ASP A 26 -29.72 0.01 -32.46
C ASP A 26 -28.98 1.04 -33.34
N THR A 27 -28.31 0.56 -34.40
CA THR A 27 -27.67 1.43 -35.38
C THR A 27 -28.69 2.33 -36.09
N ALA A 28 -29.80 1.75 -36.53
CA ALA A 28 -30.86 2.50 -37.18
C ALA A 28 -31.50 3.58 -36.26
N VAL A 29 -31.58 3.35 -34.96
CA VAL A 29 -32.02 4.35 -33.97
C VAL A 29 -30.99 5.46 -33.79
N MET A 30 -29.68 5.07 -33.67
CA MET A 30 -28.61 6.05 -33.55
C MET A 30 -28.49 6.98 -34.76
N GLU A 31 -28.77 6.46 -35.96
CA GLU A 31 -28.76 7.20 -37.21
C GLU A 31 -30.10 7.97 -37.45
N LYS A 32 -31.03 7.95 -36.49
CA LYS A 32 -32.35 8.57 -36.57
C LYS A 32 -33.25 8.07 -37.70
N GLU A 33 -33.02 6.84 -38.16
CA GLU A 33 -33.80 6.20 -39.23
C GLU A 33 -35.12 5.60 -38.76
N THR A 34 -35.30 5.44 -37.42
CA THR A 34 -36.56 4.92 -36.84
C THR A 34 -36.87 5.55 -35.49
N THR A 35 -38.11 5.44 -35.04
CA THR A 35 -38.53 5.93 -33.72
C THR A 35 -38.26 4.89 -32.64
N VAL A 36 -38.01 5.31 -31.40
CA VAL A 36 -37.82 4.40 -30.24
C VAL A 36 -38.95 3.38 -30.09
N LYS A 37 -40.20 3.82 -30.31
CA LYS A 37 -41.37 2.98 -30.20
C LYS A 37 -41.36 1.86 -31.23
N ASN A 38 -40.98 2.16 -32.45
CA ASN A 38 -40.85 1.19 -33.54
C ASN A 38 -39.70 0.26 -33.34
N ALA A 39 -38.52 0.77 -32.91
CA ALA A 39 -37.36 -0.03 -32.56
C ALA A 39 -37.69 -1.08 -31.47
N ILE A 40 -38.38 -0.71 -30.41
CA ILE A 40 -38.82 -1.64 -29.36
C ILE A 40 -39.78 -2.68 -29.95
N LYS A 41 -40.68 -2.32 -30.84
CA LYS A 41 -41.61 -3.25 -31.48
C LYS A 41 -40.89 -4.25 -32.39
N LEU A 42 -39.88 -3.77 -33.14
CA LEU A 42 -39.08 -4.58 -34.05
C LEU A 42 -38.19 -5.56 -33.24
N LYS A 43 -37.54 -5.10 -32.19
CA LYS A 43 -36.75 -5.95 -31.29
C LYS A 43 -37.60 -7.07 -30.66
N LYS A 44 -38.79 -6.72 -30.16
CA LYS A 44 -39.76 -7.71 -29.62
C LYS A 44 -40.18 -8.75 -30.66
N LYS A 45 -40.42 -8.34 -31.89
CA LYS A 45 -40.81 -9.24 -33.00
C LYS A 45 -39.65 -10.16 -33.35
N ALA A 46 -38.43 -9.66 -33.45
CA ALA A 46 -37.23 -10.42 -33.74
C ALA A 46 -36.97 -11.50 -32.65
N ILE A 47 -36.99 -11.11 -31.39
CA ILE A 47 -36.80 -12.04 -30.23
C ILE A 47 -37.88 -13.15 -30.27
N THR A 48 -39.14 -12.78 -30.48
CA THR A 48 -40.22 -13.78 -30.55
C THR A 48 -40.03 -14.76 -31.72
N SER A 49 -39.60 -14.26 -32.88
CA SER A 49 -39.30 -15.10 -34.03
C SER A 49 -38.14 -16.07 -33.77
N CYS A 50 -37.07 -15.59 -33.18
CA CYS A 50 -35.92 -16.42 -32.81
C CYS A 50 -36.31 -17.49 -31.75
N LYS A 51 -37.11 -17.16 -30.75
CA LYS A 51 -37.62 -18.12 -29.74
C LYS A 51 -38.50 -19.19 -30.38
N ASN A 52 -39.37 -18.83 -31.31
CA ASN A 52 -40.25 -19.75 -32.03
C ASN A 52 -39.45 -20.71 -32.92
N MET A 53 -38.44 -20.18 -33.61
CA MET A 53 -37.50 -21.00 -34.41
C MET A 53 -36.75 -21.99 -33.56
N LEU A 54 -36.21 -21.57 -32.41
CA LEU A 54 -35.53 -22.46 -31.49
C LEU A 54 -36.47 -23.56 -30.92
N GLY A 55 -37.68 -23.15 -30.52
CA GLY A 55 -38.69 -24.11 -30.05
C GLY A 55 -39.05 -25.15 -31.10
N SER A 56 -39.17 -24.78 -32.39
CA SER A 56 -39.41 -25.68 -33.50
C SER A 56 -38.23 -26.66 -33.70
N ILE A 57 -37.02 -26.21 -33.57
CA ILE A 57 -35.83 -27.05 -33.68
C ILE A 57 -35.75 -28.04 -32.53
N LEU A 58 -36.03 -27.64 -31.29
CA LEU A 58 -35.93 -28.47 -30.11
C LEU A 58 -37.01 -29.53 -30.01
N ASN A 59 -38.19 -29.32 -30.59
CA ASN A 59 -39.31 -30.21 -30.55
C ASN A 59 -39.36 -31.22 -31.73
N HIS A 60 -38.39 -31.20 -32.64
CA HIS A 60 -38.33 -32.09 -33.78
C HIS A 60 -37.60 -33.39 -33.50
N ASP A 61 -38.13 -34.53 -34.06
CA ASP A 61 -37.56 -35.86 -33.85
C ASP A 61 -36.18 -35.99 -34.53
N ARG A 62 -35.19 -36.36 -33.75
CA ARG A 62 -33.75 -36.18 -33.96
C ARG A 62 -33.12 -37.15 -34.98
N LYS A 63 -33.86 -37.93 -35.67
CA LYS A 63 -33.34 -39.02 -36.53
C LYS A 63 -32.82 -38.60 -37.91
N GLN A 64 -32.93 -37.35 -38.31
CA GLN A 64 -32.53 -36.91 -39.65
C GLN A 64 -31.56 -35.70 -39.67
N GLU A 65 -30.26 -35.97 -39.51
CA GLU A 65 -29.19 -34.94 -39.57
C GLU A 65 -29.25 -34.06 -40.85
N LYS A 66 -29.64 -34.68 -41.98
CA LYS A 66 -29.80 -34.00 -43.25
C LYS A 66 -30.95 -32.96 -43.28
N TRP A 67 -32.05 -33.26 -42.60
CA TRP A 67 -33.22 -32.39 -42.45
C TRP A 67 -32.90 -31.22 -41.57
N VAL A 68 -32.12 -31.41 -40.52
CA VAL A 68 -31.77 -30.39 -39.58
C VAL A 68 -30.77 -29.36 -40.17
N ARG A 69 -29.80 -29.81 -41.00
CA ARG A 69 -28.97 -28.91 -41.77
C ARG A 69 -29.78 -28.07 -42.75
N ALA A 70 -30.72 -28.67 -43.50
CA ALA A 70 -31.60 -27.96 -44.41
C ALA A 70 -32.55 -26.99 -43.65
N THR A 71 -32.88 -27.24 -42.41
CA THR A 71 -33.70 -26.37 -41.57
C THR A 71 -32.85 -25.19 -41.05
N LEU A 72 -31.56 -25.42 -40.72
CA LEU A 72 -30.62 -24.35 -40.35
C LEU A 72 -30.35 -23.40 -41.53
N ASP A 73 -30.17 -23.97 -42.72
CA ASP A 73 -29.96 -23.17 -43.91
C ASP A 73 -31.21 -22.29 -44.22
N LYS A 74 -32.41 -22.86 -44.07
CA LYS A 74 -33.66 -22.09 -44.15
C LYS A 74 -33.86 -21.06 -43.05
N ILE A 75 -33.35 -21.30 -41.84
CA ILE A 75 -33.34 -20.30 -40.76
C ILE A 75 -32.41 -19.13 -41.09
N VAL A 76 -31.22 -19.41 -41.63
CA VAL A 76 -30.31 -18.39 -42.11
C VAL A 76 -30.91 -17.60 -43.26
N GLU A 77 -31.50 -18.27 -44.24
CA GLU A 77 -32.23 -17.61 -45.38
C GLU A 77 -33.46 -16.80 -44.92
N SER A 78 -34.26 -17.34 -43.97
CA SER A 78 -35.42 -16.64 -43.45
C SER A 78 -35.06 -15.50 -42.51
N SER A 79 -33.92 -15.56 -41.87
CA SER A 79 -33.40 -14.48 -41.04
C SER A 79 -32.85 -13.34 -41.90
N GLN A 80 -32.20 -13.65 -43.03
CA GLN A 80 -31.85 -12.64 -44.01
C GLN A 80 -33.12 -11.98 -44.56
N GLY A 81 -34.18 -12.75 -44.87
CA GLY A 81 -35.48 -12.22 -45.26
C GLY A 81 -36.20 -11.43 -44.20
N VAL A 82 -35.99 -11.73 -42.91
CA VAL A 82 -36.49 -10.91 -41.77
C VAL A 82 -35.72 -9.61 -41.64
N VAL A 83 -34.40 -9.66 -41.82
CA VAL A 83 -33.53 -8.46 -41.82
C VAL A 83 -33.90 -7.57 -43.03
N GLU A 84 -34.04 -8.13 -44.23
CA GLU A 84 -34.46 -7.39 -45.42
C GLU A 84 -35.89 -6.84 -45.28
N SER A 85 -36.82 -7.59 -44.67
CA SER A 85 -38.18 -7.11 -44.37
C SER A 85 -38.22 -6.01 -43.31
N LEU A 86 -37.25 -6.06 -42.39
CA LEU A 86 -37.04 -5.00 -41.38
C LEU A 86 -36.45 -3.73 -42.03
N TYR A 87 -35.48 -3.87 -42.94
CA TYR A 87 -34.96 -2.74 -43.69
C TYR A 87 -35.99 -2.08 -44.62
N SER A 88 -36.79 -2.87 -45.33
CA SER A 88 -37.86 -2.32 -46.16
C SER A 88 -38.98 -1.68 -45.33
N GLY A 89 -39.28 -2.18 -44.13
CA GLY A 89 -40.19 -1.55 -43.19
C GLY A 89 -39.64 -0.26 -42.55
N LEU A 90 -38.33 -0.15 -42.45
CA LEU A 90 -37.62 1.06 -42.02
C LEU A 90 -37.64 2.15 -43.08
N GLU A 91 -37.48 1.81 -44.36
CA GLU A 91 -37.60 2.73 -45.47
C GLU A 91 -39.01 3.38 -45.51
N ASP A 92 -40.06 2.63 -45.26
CA ASP A 92 -41.44 3.14 -45.16
C ASP A 92 -41.67 4.09 -43.96
N VAL A 93 -40.94 3.90 -42.87
CA VAL A 93 -41.04 4.74 -41.66
C VAL A 93 -40.23 6.02 -41.78
N VAL A 94 -39.06 5.97 -42.45
CA VAL A 94 -38.24 7.17 -42.74
C VAL A 94 -38.99 8.15 -43.66
N MET A 95 -39.83 7.63 -44.55
CA MET A 95 -40.68 8.45 -45.45
C MET A 95 -41.90 9.04 -44.78
N SER A 96 -42.27 8.64 -43.56
CA SER A 96 -43.50 9.05 -42.85
C SER A 96 -43.32 10.21 -41.83
N ASN A 97 -42.24 10.93 -41.82
CA ASN A 97 -41.99 12.15 -41.02
C ASN A 97 -42.18 12.04 -39.48
N ASP A 98 -42.21 10.89 -38.89
CA ASP A 98 -42.26 10.73 -37.44
C ASP A 98 -40.84 10.64 -36.82
N VAL A 99 -39.96 11.54 -37.19
CA VAL A 99 -38.61 11.66 -36.61
C VAL A 99 -38.71 12.44 -35.30
N ILE A 100 -38.50 11.78 -34.18
CA ILE A 100 -38.32 12.46 -32.91
C ILE A 100 -36.90 13.01 -32.91
N GLY A 101 -36.75 14.30 -33.15
CA GLY A 101 -35.52 15.01 -32.92
C GLY A 101 -35.24 15.06 -31.43
N ASN A 102 -34.02 14.96 -31.04
CA ASN A 102 -33.37 15.65 -29.92
C ASN A 102 -32.55 14.85 -28.94
N ASP A 103 -32.32 13.59 -29.00
CA ASP A 103 -31.25 13.08 -28.15
C ASP A 103 -30.98 11.58 -28.43
N ALA A 104 -29.99 11.29 -29.24
CA ALA A 104 -29.62 9.90 -29.55
C ALA A 104 -29.19 9.10 -28.29
N ASP A 105 -28.59 9.77 -27.31
CA ASP A 105 -28.17 9.16 -26.06
C ASP A 105 -29.34 8.82 -25.12
N SER A 106 -30.37 9.71 -25.05
CA SER A 106 -31.58 9.46 -24.28
C SER A 106 -32.40 8.32 -24.87
N ILE A 107 -32.37 8.20 -26.19
CA ILE A 107 -33.07 7.16 -26.93
C ILE A 107 -32.38 5.80 -26.71
N SER A 108 -31.08 5.74 -26.78
CA SER A 108 -30.29 4.53 -26.52
C SER A 108 -30.50 4.05 -25.08
N THR A 109 -30.41 4.94 -24.10
CA THR A 109 -30.61 4.63 -22.67
C THR A 109 -32.02 4.11 -22.38
N MET A 110 -33.04 4.67 -23.05
CA MET A 110 -34.43 4.23 -22.89
C MET A 110 -34.69 2.85 -23.51
N ILE A 111 -34.02 2.53 -24.60
CA ILE A 111 -34.06 1.21 -25.24
C ILE A 111 -33.37 0.18 -24.35
N ASP A 112 -32.19 0.49 -23.84
CA ASP A 112 -31.40 -0.37 -22.95
C ASP A 112 -32.11 -0.64 -21.62
N THR A 113 -32.72 0.38 -21.01
CA THR A 113 -33.48 0.22 -19.76
C THR A 113 -34.72 -0.67 -19.93
N LYS A 114 -35.37 -0.65 -21.11
CA LYS A 114 -36.50 -1.54 -21.40
C LYS A 114 -36.09 -2.94 -21.86
N LEU A 115 -34.87 -3.11 -22.40
CA LEU A 115 -34.29 -4.41 -22.77
C LEU A 115 -33.78 -5.18 -21.57
N VAL A 116 -33.35 -4.52 -20.49
CA VAL A 116 -33.00 -5.18 -19.21
C VAL A 116 -34.16 -5.98 -18.61
N ALA A 117 -35.41 -5.69 -19.00
CA ALA A 117 -36.58 -6.51 -18.65
C ALA A 117 -36.65 -7.83 -19.43
N PHE A 118 -35.71 -8.12 -20.35
CA PHE A 118 -35.62 -9.36 -21.08
C PHE A 118 -34.46 -10.23 -20.53
N ASN A 119 -34.57 -10.69 -19.29
CA ASN A 119 -33.68 -11.69 -18.69
C ASN A 119 -33.44 -12.94 -19.56
N ASP A 120 -34.37 -13.25 -20.45
CA ASP A 120 -34.29 -14.41 -21.34
C ASP A 120 -33.14 -14.33 -22.37
N VAL A 121 -32.61 -13.13 -22.68
CA VAL A 121 -31.48 -12.97 -23.60
C VAL A 121 -30.17 -13.31 -22.89
N MET A 122 -30.05 -12.91 -21.62
CA MET A 122 -28.90 -13.23 -20.77
C MET A 122 -28.79 -14.73 -20.52
N GLU A 123 -29.91 -15.43 -20.29
CA GLU A 123 -29.92 -16.90 -20.14
C GLU A 123 -29.40 -17.61 -21.39
N ILE A 124 -29.67 -17.10 -22.60
CA ILE A 124 -29.16 -17.69 -23.85
C ILE A 124 -27.65 -17.46 -23.98
N GLU A 125 -27.14 -16.27 -23.61
CA GLU A 125 -25.72 -15.99 -23.60
C GLU A 125 -24.95 -16.87 -22.61
N ASP A 126 -25.47 -17.06 -21.42
CA ASP A 126 -24.90 -17.95 -20.40
C ASP A 126 -24.91 -19.42 -20.84
N ILE A 127 -26.01 -19.89 -21.45
CA ILE A 127 -26.10 -21.24 -22.01
C ILE A 127 -25.10 -21.42 -23.16
N VAL A 128 -24.94 -20.45 -24.04
CA VAL A 128 -23.97 -20.47 -25.15
C VAL A 128 -22.54 -20.53 -24.62
N HIS A 129 -22.25 -19.75 -23.57
CA HIS A 129 -20.93 -19.74 -22.92
C HIS A 129 -20.61 -21.07 -22.24
N ASP A 130 -21.55 -21.61 -21.46
CA ASP A 130 -21.39 -22.88 -20.72
C ASP A 130 -21.23 -24.08 -21.66
N VAL A 131 -21.95 -24.08 -22.76
CA VAL A 131 -21.85 -25.07 -23.82
C VAL A 131 -20.54 -25.02 -24.59
N LYS A 132 -20.07 -23.82 -24.92
CA LYS A 132 -18.79 -23.62 -25.57
C LYS A 132 -17.65 -24.13 -24.69
N SER A 133 -17.69 -23.86 -23.39
CA SER A 133 -16.78 -24.36 -22.39
C SER A 133 -16.80 -25.88 -22.27
N LYS A 134 -18.00 -26.52 -22.27
CA LYS A 134 -18.13 -27.99 -22.20
C LYS A 134 -17.70 -28.72 -23.48
N LEU A 135 -17.95 -28.13 -24.65
CA LEU A 135 -17.47 -28.67 -25.92
C LEU A 135 -15.95 -28.62 -26.02
N GLU A 136 -15.33 -27.52 -25.52
CA GLU A 136 -13.87 -27.39 -25.43
C GLU A 136 -13.29 -28.44 -24.43
N GLU A 137 -13.96 -28.71 -23.29
CA GLU A 137 -13.55 -29.74 -22.32
C GLU A 137 -13.65 -31.18 -22.90
N GLU A 138 -14.70 -31.51 -23.67
CA GLU A 138 -14.86 -32.84 -24.29
C GLU A 138 -13.91 -33.06 -25.48
N ASP A 139 -13.59 -32.00 -26.26
CA ASP A 139 -12.62 -32.09 -27.35
C ASP A 139 -11.19 -32.31 -26.84
N ILE A 140 -10.84 -31.79 -25.67
CA ILE A 140 -9.56 -32.04 -24.99
C ILE A 140 -9.45 -33.51 -24.54
N MET A 141 -10.54 -34.12 -24.07
CA MET A 141 -10.56 -35.54 -23.59
C MET A 141 -10.42 -36.57 -24.71
N LEU A 142 -10.77 -36.24 -25.96
CA LEU A 142 -10.80 -37.23 -27.07
C LEU A 142 -9.48 -37.29 -27.88
N GLU A 143 -8.57 -36.28 -27.76
CA GLU A 143 -7.31 -36.22 -28.54
C GLU A 143 -6.04 -36.46 -27.72
N GLU A 144 -6.12 -36.97 -26.48
CA GLU A 144 -4.95 -37.31 -25.66
C GLU A 144 -3.99 -38.32 -26.31
N SER A 145 -4.38 -39.00 -27.36
CA SER A 145 -3.56 -40.03 -27.99
C SER A 145 -2.50 -39.53 -28.99
N ASP A 146 -2.65 -38.33 -29.57
CA ASP A 146 -1.76 -37.85 -30.66
C ASP A 146 -0.86 -36.66 -30.27
N TYR A 147 -1.10 -35.97 -29.14
CA TYR A 147 -0.31 -34.84 -28.69
C TYR A 147 0.74 -35.23 -27.64
N LYS A 148 1.92 -35.60 -28.09
CA LYS A 148 3.09 -35.69 -27.19
C LYS A 148 3.62 -34.27 -26.92
N GLY A 149 3.05 -33.62 -25.93
CA GLY A 149 3.39 -32.26 -25.50
C GLY A 149 2.40 -31.20 -26.00
N GLY A 150 1.78 -30.44 -25.09
CA GLY A 150 0.88 -29.35 -25.40
C GLY A 150 1.59 -28.11 -25.98
N TYR A 151 0.80 -27.13 -26.41
CA TYR A 151 1.35 -25.84 -26.87
C TYR A 151 2.13 -25.11 -25.78
N ALA A 152 1.70 -25.19 -24.53
CA ALA A 152 2.38 -24.55 -23.41
C ALA A 152 3.81 -25.07 -23.24
N GLU A 153 4.02 -26.38 -23.31
CA GLU A 153 5.33 -27.02 -23.25
C GLU A 153 6.19 -26.66 -24.46
N LYS A 154 5.59 -26.67 -25.68
CA LYS A 154 6.25 -26.26 -26.93
C LYS A 154 6.81 -24.83 -26.82
N TYR A 155 5.99 -23.89 -26.32
CA TYR A 155 6.43 -22.49 -26.21
C TYR A 155 7.34 -22.24 -25.01
N ALA A 156 7.20 -22.96 -23.91
CA ALA A 156 8.17 -22.92 -22.81
C ALA A 156 9.58 -23.27 -23.31
N ASP A 157 9.70 -24.36 -24.12
CA ASP A 157 10.97 -24.76 -24.73
C ASP A 157 11.46 -23.81 -25.81
N LYS A 158 10.54 -23.26 -26.64
CA LYS A 158 10.85 -22.24 -27.65
C LYS A 158 11.46 -20.99 -26.98
N PHE A 159 10.80 -20.48 -25.92
CA PHE A 159 11.24 -19.27 -25.23
C PHE A 159 12.52 -19.47 -24.40
N ALA A 160 12.71 -20.66 -23.82
CA ALA A 160 13.95 -20.98 -23.12
C ALA A 160 15.19 -20.96 -24.04
N LYS A 161 15.02 -21.26 -25.34
CA LYS A 161 16.07 -21.21 -26.36
C LYS A 161 16.27 -19.82 -26.94
N MET A 162 15.28 -18.93 -26.87
CA MET A 162 15.39 -17.56 -27.38
C MET A 162 16.25 -16.72 -26.45
N LYS A 163 17.16 -15.92 -27.01
CA LYS A 163 17.98 -14.99 -26.26
C LYS A 163 17.10 -13.89 -25.69
N ASP A 164 17.07 -13.78 -24.36
CA ASP A 164 16.45 -12.66 -23.65
C ASP A 164 17.48 -11.56 -23.44
N ARG A 165 17.19 -10.35 -23.95
CA ARG A 165 18.03 -9.15 -23.87
C ARG A 165 17.46 -8.09 -22.93
N SER A 166 16.42 -8.45 -22.18
CA SER A 166 15.84 -7.57 -21.17
C SER A 166 16.71 -7.52 -19.91
N GLY A 167 16.43 -6.57 -19.04
CA GLY A 167 17.11 -6.40 -17.75
C GLY A 167 17.69 -5.01 -17.57
N TYR A 168 18.39 -4.80 -16.47
CA TYR A 168 19.03 -3.52 -16.20
C TYR A 168 20.18 -3.24 -17.17
N ARG A 169 20.19 -2.02 -17.70
CA ARG A 169 21.26 -1.52 -18.58
C ARG A 169 21.88 -0.27 -17.96
N ALA A 170 23.15 -0.39 -17.60
CA ALA A 170 23.90 0.69 -16.95
C ALA A 170 24.16 1.89 -17.87
N ASP A 171 24.25 1.68 -19.19
CA ASP A 171 24.49 2.75 -20.17
C ASP A 171 23.34 3.76 -20.27
N ILE A 172 22.10 3.33 -19.97
CA ILE A 172 20.91 4.20 -19.97
C ILE A 172 20.32 4.35 -18.59
N ASP A 173 20.91 3.70 -17.58
CA ASP A 173 20.38 3.62 -16.21
C ASP A 173 18.88 3.31 -16.16
N ALA A 174 18.46 2.27 -16.87
CA ALA A 174 17.07 1.83 -16.92
C ALA A 174 16.94 0.31 -17.03
N VAL A 175 15.79 -0.21 -16.61
CA VAL A 175 15.42 -1.61 -16.79
C VAL A 175 14.69 -1.76 -18.13
N VAL A 176 15.29 -2.46 -19.08
CA VAL A 176 14.67 -2.79 -20.36
C VAL A 176 13.71 -3.96 -20.15
N ILE A 177 12.42 -3.74 -20.40
CA ILE A 177 11.38 -4.79 -20.22
C ILE A 177 11.12 -5.59 -21.48
N ASP A 178 11.58 -5.13 -22.64
CA ASP A 178 11.45 -5.85 -23.92
C ASP A 178 12.43 -7.02 -23.98
N PRO A 179 11.96 -8.28 -24.14
CA PRO A 179 12.83 -9.44 -24.32
C PRO A 179 13.75 -9.37 -25.54
N GLU A 180 13.40 -8.59 -26.56
CA GLU A 180 14.23 -8.36 -27.73
C GLU A 180 15.32 -7.29 -27.51
N GLY A 181 15.20 -6.56 -26.37
CA GLY A 181 16.18 -5.55 -25.95
C GLY A 181 16.02 -4.22 -26.66
N THR A 182 14.90 -3.96 -27.34
CA THR A 182 14.64 -2.65 -27.94
C THR A 182 14.37 -1.61 -26.84
N VAL A 183 14.79 -0.38 -27.09
CA VAL A 183 14.63 0.74 -26.16
C VAL A 183 13.80 1.80 -26.86
N GLY A 184 12.61 2.02 -26.34
CA GLY A 184 11.71 3.11 -26.72
C GLY A 184 11.74 4.24 -25.70
N GLU A 185 10.56 4.69 -25.29
CA GLU A 185 10.39 5.69 -24.23
C GLU A 185 10.85 5.14 -22.86
N ILE A 186 11.56 5.97 -22.10
CA ILE A 186 11.94 5.65 -20.71
C ILE A 186 10.97 6.39 -19.81
N ILE A 187 10.21 5.63 -19.03
CA ILE A 187 9.31 6.15 -18.01
C ILE A 187 9.91 5.91 -16.62
N GLU A 188 9.46 6.67 -15.64
CA GLU A 188 9.87 6.51 -14.25
C GLU A 188 8.66 6.13 -13.38
N ILE A 189 8.81 5.06 -12.59
CA ILE A 189 7.82 4.62 -11.61
C ILE A 189 8.55 4.40 -10.29
N ASN A 190 8.23 5.19 -9.27
CA ASN A 190 8.84 5.09 -7.94
C ASN A 190 10.38 5.03 -8.00
N ASP A 191 11.00 6.02 -8.66
CA ASP A 191 12.45 6.15 -8.83
C ASP A 191 13.14 4.96 -9.55
N ILE A 192 12.36 4.13 -10.23
CA ILE A 192 12.84 3.10 -11.15
C ILE A 192 12.56 3.55 -12.58
N ARG A 193 13.63 3.69 -13.37
CA ARG A 193 13.54 4.01 -14.79
C ARG A 193 13.32 2.74 -15.58
N ILE A 194 12.27 2.71 -16.39
CA ILE A 194 11.81 1.55 -17.17
C ILE A 194 11.81 1.94 -18.65
N ALA A 195 12.59 1.22 -19.45
CA ALA A 195 12.59 1.38 -20.89
C ALA A 195 11.50 0.51 -21.51
N LEU A 196 10.50 1.14 -22.10
CA LEU A 196 9.43 0.48 -22.83
C LEU A 196 9.97 -0.05 -24.18
N PRO A 197 9.33 -1.05 -24.78
CA PRO A 197 9.61 -1.44 -26.15
C PRO A 197 9.47 -0.27 -27.12
N LYS A 198 10.22 -0.31 -28.21
CA LYS A 198 10.12 0.72 -29.25
C LYS A 198 8.69 0.78 -29.78
N LYS A 199 8.11 1.98 -29.78
CA LYS A 199 6.76 2.23 -30.28
C LYS A 199 6.69 1.89 -31.77
N PRO A 200 5.75 1.03 -32.21
CA PRO A 200 5.54 0.74 -33.63
C PRO A 200 5.00 1.97 -34.35
N LEU A 201 5.03 1.92 -35.68
CA LEU A 201 4.37 2.94 -36.51
C LEU A 201 2.87 2.95 -36.21
N LYS A 202 2.25 4.13 -36.25
CA LYS A 202 0.82 4.27 -35.92
C LYS A 202 -0.07 3.39 -36.82
N ALA A 203 0.35 3.14 -38.04
CA ALA A 203 -0.34 2.26 -39.00
C ALA A 203 -0.26 0.77 -38.59
N ASP A 204 0.76 0.37 -37.86
CA ASP A 204 1.01 -1.02 -37.48
C ASP A 204 0.36 -1.38 -36.10
N ILE A 205 -0.16 -0.40 -35.39
CA ILE A 205 -0.87 -0.65 -34.14
C ILE A 205 -2.27 -1.19 -34.47
N ASP A 206 -2.59 -2.36 -33.90
CA ASP A 206 -3.89 -3.03 -34.13
C ASP A 206 -5.04 -2.30 -33.43
N TRP A 207 -5.56 -1.26 -34.04
CA TRP A 207 -6.68 -0.45 -33.57
C TRP A 207 -7.76 -0.26 -34.62
N GLY A 208 -7.49 -0.75 -35.83
CA GLY A 208 -8.27 -0.38 -37.00
C GLY A 208 -9.66 -1.00 -37.04
N LYS A 209 -9.76 -2.26 -37.43
CA LYS A 209 -11.06 -2.86 -37.80
C LYS A 209 -11.92 -3.37 -36.65
N ARG A 210 -11.33 -3.57 -35.45
CA ARG A 210 -12.00 -4.19 -34.29
C ARG A 210 -12.23 -3.22 -33.12
N PHE A 211 -11.45 -2.13 -33.04
CA PHE A 211 -11.58 -1.10 -32.03
C PHE A 211 -11.76 0.26 -32.69
N ARG A 212 -12.68 1.05 -32.17
CA ARG A 212 -12.70 2.47 -32.49
C ARG A 212 -11.51 3.14 -31.79
N GLN A 213 -10.88 4.14 -32.44
CA GLN A 213 -9.73 4.85 -31.89
C GLN A 213 -9.96 5.49 -30.53
N ASP A 214 -11.20 5.81 -30.22
CA ASP A 214 -11.66 6.49 -29.02
C ASP A 214 -12.18 5.55 -27.94
N GLN A 215 -12.03 4.22 -28.11
CA GLN A 215 -12.50 3.25 -27.12
C GLN A 215 -11.34 2.66 -26.34
N PHE A 216 -11.59 2.40 -25.04
CA PHE A 216 -10.68 1.66 -24.18
C PHE A 216 -10.55 0.18 -24.61
N TRP A 217 -9.61 -0.55 -23.99
CA TRP A 217 -9.36 -1.95 -24.27
C TRP A 217 -10.64 -2.80 -24.32
N ARG A 218 -10.72 -3.65 -25.36
CA ARG A 218 -11.74 -4.69 -25.47
C ARG A 218 -11.08 -6.01 -25.83
N ARG A 219 -11.58 -7.09 -25.22
CA ARG A 219 -11.11 -8.45 -25.53
C ARG A 219 -11.39 -8.79 -26.99
N GLN A 220 -10.37 -9.31 -27.67
CA GLN A 220 -10.52 -9.84 -29.03
C GLN A 220 -11.05 -11.27 -28.94
N ALA A 221 -12.08 -11.60 -29.70
CA ALA A 221 -12.54 -12.98 -29.83
C ALA A 221 -11.53 -13.82 -30.62
N PRO A 222 -11.21 -15.05 -30.18
CA PRO A 222 -10.43 -15.98 -30.98
C PRO A 222 -11.16 -16.35 -32.25
N PRO A 223 -10.45 -16.89 -33.28
CA PRO A 223 -11.09 -17.44 -34.48
C PRO A 223 -12.19 -18.45 -34.12
N LYS A 224 -13.36 -18.35 -34.74
CA LYS A 224 -14.54 -19.19 -34.40
C LYS A 224 -14.26 -20.70 -34.57
N GLU A 225 -13.35 -21.06 -35.47
CA GLU A 225 -12.98 -22.44 -35.80
C GLU A 225 -11.80 -22.96 -35.00
N LEU A 226 -11.25 -22.16 -34.07
CA LEU A 226 -10.10 -22.57 -33.26
C LEU A 226 -10.52 -23.52 -32.15
N THR A 227 -10.17 -24.79 -32.32
CA THR A 227 -10.32 -25.87 -31.34
C THR A 227 -9.00 -26.61 -31.23
N SER A 228 -8.85 -27.50 -30.28
CA SER A 228 -7.67 -28.36 -30.17
C SER A 228 -7.45 -29.18 -31.47
N ARG A 229 -8.50 -29.61 -32.16
CA ARG A 229 -8.42 -30.38 -33.41
C ARG A 229 -8.00 -29.54 -34.63
N THR A 230 -8.39 -28.28 -34.68
CA THR A 230 -8.09 -27.36 -35.79
C THR A 230 -6.89 -26.48 -35.52
N ALA A 231 -6.26 -26.61 -34.32
CA ALA A 231 -5.16 -25.78 -33.88
C ALA A 231 -4.02 -25.63 -34.89
N LYS A 232 -3.65 -26.72 -35.59
CA LYS A 232 -2.62 -26.70 -36.65
C LYS A 232 -2.94 -25.72 -37.80
N LYS A 233 -4.23 -25.48 -38.06
CA LYS A 233 -4.64 -24.51 -39.11
C LYS A 233 -4.55 -23.06 -38.64
N HIS A 234 -4.38 -22.85 -37.34
CA HIS A 234 -4.34 -21.56 -36.67
C HIS A 234 -3.04 -21.35 -35.91
N GLU A 235 -1.95 -22.00 -36.29
CA GLU A 235 -0.66 -21.86 -35.60
C GLU A 235 -0.16 -20.40 -35.59
N ASP A 236 -0.35 -19.66 -36.70
CA ASP A 236 0.02 -18.24 -36.77
C ASP A 236 -0.72 -17.40 -35.71
N TYR A 237 -2.02 -17.69 -35.47
CA TYR A 237 -2.78 -17.03 -34.42
C TYR A 237 -2.23 -17.40 -33.02
N ILE A 238 -2.00 -18.68 -32.75
CA ILE A 238 -1.45 -19.16 -31.50
C ILE A 238 -0.06 -18.57 -31.25
N ASP A 239 0.81 -18.56 -32.28
CA ASP A 239 2.15 -17.94 -32.19
C ASP A 239 2.05 -16.44 -31.86
N SER A 240 1.13 -15.72 -32.51
CA SER A 240 0.85 -14.30 -32.22
C SER A 240 0.41 -14.08 -30.78
N GLU A 241 -0.45 -14.94 -30.22
CA GLU A 241 -0.89 -14.82 -28.82
C GLU A 241 0.25 -15.09 -27.82
N TYR A 242 1.12 -16.06 -28.12
CA TYR A 242 2.33 -16.31 -27.33
C TYR A 242 3.34 -15.17 -27.42
N MET A 243 3.51 -14.55 -28.62
CA MET A 243 4.38 -13.40 -28.77
C MET A 243 3.84 -12.17 -28.01
N LYS A 244 2.52 -11.92 -28.02
CA LYS A 244 1.90 -10.86 -27.19
C LYS A 244 2.09 -11.13 -25.70
N LYS A 245 1.94 -12.39 -25.26
CA LYS A 245 2.19 -12.79 -23.88
C LYS A 245 3.66 -12.57 -23.47
N ARG A 246 4.61 -12.74 -24.38
CA ARG A 246 6.05 -12.56 -24.13
C ARG A 246 6.50 -11.10 -24.21
N ASN A 247 6.14 -10.40 -25.28
CA ASN A 247 6.67 -9.08 -25.64
C ASN A 247 5.75 -7.93 -25.21
N GLY A 248 4.51 -8.22 -24.77
CA GLY A 248 3.50 -7.21 -24.51
C GLY A 248 2.75 -6.78 -25.76
N TYR A 249 1.92 -5.77 -25.59
CA TYR A 249 0.98 -5.37 -26.64
C TYR A 249 0.77 -3.86 -26.67
N TRP A 250 0.72 -3.30 -27.89
CA TRP A 250 0.38 -1.91 -28.12
C TRP A 250 -1.07 -1.80 -28.63
N PHE A 251 -1.84 -0.91 -28.06
CA PHE A 251 -3.20 -0.59 -28.50
C PHE A 251 -3.46 0.91 -28.44
N MET A 252 -4.50 1.37 -29.15
CA MET A 252 -4.93 2.77 -29.05
C MET A 252 -5.92 2.93 -27.91
N ASN A 253 -5.63 3.87 -27.01
CA ASN A 253 -6.51 4.26 -25.93
C ASN A 253 -6.72 5.78 -25.97
N ASN A 254 -7.95 6.22 -26.20
CA ASN A 254 -8.29 7.64 -26.35
C ASN A 254 -7.36 8.39 -27.35
N GLY A 255 -7.08 7.75 -28.49
CA GLY A 255 -6.24 8.35 -29.56
C GLY A 255 -4.73 8.25 -29.30
N GLU A 256 -4.30 7.69 -28.16
CA GLU A 256 -2.88 7.51 -27.80
C GLU A 256 -2.44 6.05 -27.86
N ALA A 257 -1.27 5.80 -28.42
CA ALA A 257 -0.68 4.47 -28.43
C ALA A 257 -0.19 4.11 -27.02
N THR A 258 -0.80 3.11 -26.44
CA THR A 258 -0.57 2.66 -25.07
C THR A 258 0.04 1.26 -25.07
N TYR A 259 1.19 1.11 -24.40
CA TYR A 259 1.81 -0.19 -24.18
C TYR A 259 1.33 -0.84 -22.88
N ILE A 260 1.05 -2.13 -22.94
CA ILE A 260 0.81 -3.00 -21.78
C ILE A 260 1.75 -4.20 -21.82
N THR A 261 2.23 -4.64 -20.65
CA THR A 261 3.09 -5.83 -20.56
C THR A 261 2.36 -7.10 -20.96
N GLY A 262 3.10 -8.15 -21.33
CA GLY A 262 2.48 -9.41 -21.70
C GLY A 262 1.61 -10.03 -20.60
N ALA A 263 2.00 -9.88 -19.35
CA ALA A 263 1.18 -10.35 -18.24
C ALA A 263 -0.10 -9.53 -18.05
N HIS A 264 -0.07 -8.20 -18.28
CA HIS A 264 -1.25 -7.36 -18.25
C HIS A 264 -2.21 -7.70 -19.39
N TRP A 265 -1.67 -7.86 -20.61
CA TRP A 265 -2.44 -8.32 -21.75
C TRP A 265 -3.07 -9.70 -21.49
N PHE A 266 -2.31 -10.64 -20.92
CA PHE A 266 -2.79 -11.96 -20.55
C PHE A 266 -3.93 -11.91 -19.53
N MET A 267 -3.81 -11.06 -18.50
CA MET A 267 -4.88 -10.84 -17.52
C MET A 267 -6.17 -10.36 -18.21
N MET A 268 -6.08 -9.30 -19.01
CA MET A 268 -7.26 -8.67 -19.62
C MET A 268 -7.93 -9.53 -20.70
N THR A 269 -7.14 -10.38 -21.38
CA THR A 269 -7.62 -11.16 -22.52
C THR A 269 -8.04 -12.57 -22.13
N HIS A 270 -7.35 -13.21 -21.19
CA HIS A 270 -7.49 -14.64 -20.93
C HIS A 270 -7.87 -14.99 -19.50
N CYS A 271 -7.63 -14.11 -18.49
CA CYS A 271 -8.02 -14.40 -17.12
C CYS A 271 -9.48 -14.02 -16.87
N TYR A 272 -10.26 -14.99 -16.44
CA TYR A 272 -11.66 -14.79 -16.12
C TYR A 272 -11.85 -14.43 -14.64
N THR A 273 -12.67 -13.41 -14.35
CA THR A 273 -13.03 -13.07 -12.97
C THR A 273 -14.27 -13.86 -12.55
N GLY A 274 -14.18 -14.57 -11.43
CA GLY A 274 -15.32 -15.34 -10.93
C GLY A 274 -16.41 -14.47 -10.26
N ALA A 275 -16.09 -13.23 -9.92
CA ALA A 275 -16.99 -12.37 -9.14
C ALA A 275 -18.07 -11.71 -10.00
N ASP A 276 -17.69 -11.17 -11.17
CA ASP A 276 -18.57 -10.35 -12.01
C ASP A 276 -18.92 -11.02 -13.34
N GLY A 277 -18.57 -12.29 -13.48
CA GLY A 277 -18.90 -13.10 -14.67
C GLY A 277 -18.22 -12.64 -15.96
N GLY A 278 -17.06 -11.96 -15.88
CA GLY A 278 -16.43 -11.35 -17.03
C GLY A 278 -14.90 -11.38 -17.03
N TYR A 279 -14.34 -10.64 -17.98
CA TYR A 279 -12.92 -10.39 -18.10
C TYR A 279 -12.56 -9.01 -17.55
N TYR A 280 -11.30 -8.84 -17.17
CA TYR A 280 -10.79 -7.57 -16.62
C TYR A 280 -10.79 -6.46 -17.66
N TYR A 281 -11.08 -5.24 -17.22
CA TYR A 281 -10.97 -4.03 -18.03
C TYR A 281 -9.61 -3.36 -17.83
N TYR A 282 -9.22 -2.52 -18.77
CA TYR A 282 -8.00 -1.74 -18.66
C TYR A 282 -8.12 -0.69 -17.54
N SER A 283 -7.06 -0.55 -16.75
CA SER A 283 -6.89 0.52 -15.77
C SER A 283 -5.45 1.04 -15.84
N ALA A 284 -5.29 2.36 -15.86
CA ALA A 284 -3.98 3.01 -15.87
C ALA A 284 -3.16 2.68 -14.61
N ALA A 285 -3.81 2.59 -13.45
CA ALA A 285 -3.15 2.19 -12.20
C ALA A 285 -2.67 0.73 -12.23
N GLN A 286 -3.47 -0.18 -12.79
CA GLN A 286 -3.03 -1.57 -12.99
C GLN A 286 -1.89 -1.64 -14.00
N ARG A 287 -1.93 -0.83 -15.08
CA ARG A 287 -0.80 -0.70 -16.02
C ARG A 287 0.49 -0.29 -15.30
N LYS A 288 0.43 0.71 -14.41
CA LYS A 288 1.57 1.11 -13.57
C LYS A 288 2.12 -0.08 -12.78
N LEU A 289 1.25 -0.84 -12.11
CA LEU A 289 1.65 -2.02 -11.34
C LEU A 289 2.30 -3.09 -12.24
N PHE A 290 1.71 -3.41 -13.39
CA PHE A 290 2.25 -4.44 -14.28
C PHE A 290 3.58 -4.04 -14.93
N LEU A 291 3.78 -2.76 -15.25
CA LEU A 291 5.06 -2.24 -15.72
C LEU A 291 6.15 -2.39 -14.66
N PHE A 292 5.82 -2.06 -13.42
CA PHE A 292 6.74 -2.20 -12.29
C PHE A 292 7.05 -3.68 -11.98
N LEU A 293 6.04 -4.56 -12.02
CA LEU A 293 6.22 -6.01 -11.86
C LEU A 293 7.12 -6.61 -12.94
N GLU A 294 6.92 -6.20 -14.21
CA GLU A 294 7.77 -6.68 -15.32
C GLU A 294 9.21 -6.17 -15.15
N ALA A 295 9.40 -4.90 -14.79
CA ALA A 295 10.73 -4.35 -14.51
C ALA A 295 11.42 -5.09 -13.36
N MET A 296 10.72 -5.34 -12.25
CA MET A 296 11.22 -6.13 -11.12
C MET A 296 11.62 -7.55 -11.57
N TYR A 297 10.76 -8.20 -12.35
CA TYR A 297 11.03 -9.56 -12.85
C TYR A 297 12.31 -9.62 -13.70
N ARG A 298 12.57 -8.59 -14.52
CA ARG A 298 13.74 -8.47 -15.40
C ARG A 298 14.99 -7.96 -14.68
N ASP A 299 14.86 -7.21 -13.58
CA ASP A 299 16.00 -6.67 -12.85
C ASP A 299 16.62 -7.70 -11.92
N ASN A 300 17.82 -8.18 -12.27
CA ASN A 300 18.55 -9.17 -11.46
C ASN A 300 19.10 -8.61 -10.12
N ARG A 301 19.06 -7.29 -9.91
CA ARG A 301 19.47 -6.64 -8.67
C ARG A 301 18.36 -6.66 -7.61
N CYS A 302 17.11 -6.77 -8.05
CA CYS A 302 15.90 -6.70 -7.23
C CYS A 302 15.40 -8.11 -6.87
N LEU A 303 15.18 -8.36 -5.58
CA LEU A 303 14.56 -9.60 -5.10
C LEU A 303 13.06 -9.63 -5.34
N GLY A 304 12.40 -8.47 -5.41
CA GLY A 304 10.96 -8.40 -5.57
C GLY A 304 10.38 -7.04 -5.20
N ILE A 305 9.08 -7.00 -4.96
CA ILE A 305 8.37 -5.77 -4.61
C ILE A 305 7.69 -5.86 -3.24
N ILE A 306 7.47 -4.68 -2.66
CA ILE A 306 6.56 -4.47 -1.55
C ILE A 306 5.58 -3.34 -1.91
N LEU A 307 4.28 -3.68 -1.92
CA LEU A 307 3.23 -2.78 -2.39
C LEU A 307 2.31 -2.35 -1.25
N GLU A 308 2.26 -1.05 -1.00
CA GLU A 308 1.17 -0.44 -0.26
C GLU A 308 0.10 0.07 -1.23
N LYS A 309 -1.15 -0.23 -0.95
CA LYS A 309 -2.25 0.00 -1.89
C LYS A 309 -3.53 0.48 -1.21
N ILE A 310 -4.32 1.23 -1.95
CA ILE A 310 -5.72 1.47 -1.61
C ILE A 310 -6.53 0.16 -1.59
N ARG A 311 -7.55 0.09 -0.77
CA ARG A 311 -8.53 -1.01 -0.79
C ARG A 311 -9.25 -1.10 -2.14
N ARG A 312 -9.67 -2.31 -2.52
CA ARG A 312 -10.40 -2.61 -3.77
C ARG A 312 -9.66 -2.29 -5.08
N PHE A 313 -8.34 -2.09 -5.02
CA PHE A 313 -7.52 -1.90 -6.21
C PHE A 313 -7.47 -3.14 -7.14
N GLY A 314 -7.81 -4.33 -6.64
CA GLY A 314 -7.68 -5.58 -7.38
C GLY A 314 -6.24 -6.12 -7.46
N ALA A 315 -5.31 -5.64 -6.61
CA ALA A 315 -3.90 -6.05 -6.65
C ALA A 315 -3.72 -7.56 -6.52
N THR A 316 -4.49 -8.24 -5.68
CA THR A 316 -4.39 -9.70 -5.51
C THR A 316 -4.62 -10.42 -6.83
N ASP A 317 -5.63 -10.02 -7.60
CA ASP A 317 -5.93 -10.60 -8.91
C ASP A 317 -4.85 -10.27 -9.95
N CYS A 318 -4.33 -9.03 -9.98
CA CYS A 318 -3.21 -8.63 -10.82
C CYS A 318 -1.97 -9.51 -10.57
N ILE A 319 -1.64 -9.72 -9.28
CA ILE A 319 -0.49 -10.54 -8.89
C ILE A 319 -0.71 -12.02 -9.25
N MET A 320 -1.91 -12.56 -9.00
CA MET A 320 -2.23 -13.94 -9.36
C MET A 320 -2.15 -14.15 -10.88
N ALA A 321 -2.67 -13.23 -11.69
CA ALA A 321 -2.56 -13.27 -13.14
C ALA A 321 -1.09 -13.17 -13.61
N PHE A 322 -0.29 -12.28 -13.00
CA PHE A 322 1.14 -12.15 -13.27
C PHE A 322 1.91 -13.44 -12.96
N ILE A 323 1.70 -14.00 -11.76
CA ILE A 323 2.32 -15.25 -11.32
C ILE A 323 1.94 -16.40 -12.26
N LEU A 324 0.64 -16.56 -12.54
CA LEU A 324 0.14 -17.59 -13.42
C LEU A 324 0.77 -17.46 -14.83
N CYS A 325 0.74 -16.25 -15.39
CA CYS A 325 1.32 -15.96 -16.70
C CYS A 325 2.79 -16.39 -16.80
N LYS A 326 3.59 -16.07 -15.77
CA LYS A 326 5.03 -16.38 -15.77
C LYS A 326 5.33 -17.83 -15.40
N THR A 327 4.55 -18.44 -14.50
CA THR A 327 4.80 -19.81 -14.00
C THR A 327 4.51 -20.88 -15.05
N ILE A 328 3.46 -20.69 -15.87
CA ILE A 328 3.12 -21.65 -16.94
C ILE A 328 4.10 -21.66 -18.13
N GLU A 329 5.15 -20.86 -18.09
CA GLU A 329 6.26 -20.85 -19.07
C GLU A 329 7.55 -21.48 -18.53
N GLN A 330 7.55 -21.96 -17.30
CA GLN A 330 8.76 -22.41 -16.61
C GLN A 330 8.72 -23.91 -16.36
N ARG A 331 9.88 -24.56 -16.45
CA ARG A 331 10.06 -25.97 -16.08
C ARG A 331 10.66 -26.15 -14.71
N ASN A 332 10.22 -27.17 -13.98
CA ASN A 332 10.76 -27.57 -12.68
C ASN A 332 10.79 -26.43 -11.65
N LYS A 333 9.71 -25.68 -11.54
CA LYS A 333 9.59 -24.53 -10.62
C LYS A 333 8.46 -24.73 -9.63
N LEU A 334 8.59 -24.09 -8.47
CA LEU A 334 7.56 -23.96 -7.46
C LEU A 334 7.23 -22.49 -7.25
N THR A 335 5.95 -22.18 -7.27
CA THR A 335 5.43 -20.87 -6.88
C THR A 335 4.57 -21.04 -5.63
N GLY A 336 4.91 -20.32 -4.57
CA GLY A 336 4.25 -20.41 -3.28
C GLY A 336 3.48 -19.15 -2.90
N MET A 337 2.37 -19.32 -2.17
CA MET A 337 1.62 -18.19 -1.64
C MET A 337 1.17 -18.39 -0.19
N THR A 338 1.12 -17.29 0.55
CA THR A 338 0.50 -17.18 1.88
C THR A 338 -0.41 -15.95 1.93
N SER A 339 -1.30 -15.87 2.90
CA SER A 339 -2.12 -14.69 3.14
C SER A 339 -2.20 -14.41 4.64
N LYS A 340 -3.06 -13.52 5.11
CA LYS A 340 -3.22 -13.22 6.53
C LYS A 340 -3.73 -14.42 7.35
N THR A 341 -4.48 -15.34 6.72
CA THR A 341 -4.95 -16.60 7.30
C THR A 341 -4.90 -17.71 6.25
N ASP A 342 -4.94 -18.97 6.70
CA ASP A 342 -4.99 -20.16 5.82
C ASP A 342 -6.24 -20.17 4.94
N THR A 343 -7.38 -19.72 5.48
CA THR A 343 -8.64 -19.61 4.74
C THR A 343 -8.54 -18.59 3.61
N ASP A 344 -7.90 -17.42 3.86
CA ASP A 344 -7.70 -16.40 2.84
C ASP A 344 -6.71 -16.89 1.77
N ALA A 345 -5.62 -17.58 2.17
CA ALA A 345 -4.68 -18.18 1.23
C ALA A 345 -5.34 -19.20 0.31
N LYS A 346 -6.21 -20.07 0.88
CA LYS A 346 -7.01 -21.02 0.11
C LYS A 346 -7.99 -20.33 -0.83
N SER A 347 -8.66 -19.26 -0.38
CA SER A 347 -9.58 -18.49 -1.23
C SER A 347 -8.86 -17.87 -2.42
N ASN A 348 -7.67 -17.29 -2.20
CA ASN A 348 -6.83 -16.75 -3.28
C ASN A 348 -6.39 -17.84 -4.25
N PHE A 349 -6.02 -19.00 -3.73
CA PHE A 349 -5.64 -20.15 -4.56
C PHE A 349 -6.81 -20.64 -5.43
N VAL A 350 -8.03 -20.72 -4.89
CA VAL A 350 -9.24 -21.08 -5.66
C VAL A 350 -9.51 -20.06 -6.78
N ARG A 351 -9.29 -18.76 -6.54
CA ARG A 351 -9.40 -17.74 -7.60
C ARG A 351 -8.35 -17.95 -8.69
N LEU A 352 -7.11 -18.27 -8.33
CA LEU A 352 -6.05 -18.58 -9.31
C LEU A 352 -6.38 -19.82 -10.13
N THR A 353 -6.87 -20.91 -9.50
CA THR A 353 -7.28 -22.13 -10.23
C THR A 353 -8.50 -21.88 -11.12
N THR A 354 -9.39 -20.96 -10.74
CA THR A 354 -10.50 -20.50 -11.60
C THR A 354 -9.97 -19.78 -12.84
N MET A 355 -9.00 -18.86 -12.68
CA MET A 355 -8.32 -18.21 -13.83
C MET A 355 -7.70 -19.27 -14.74
N PHE A 356 -6.96 -20.23 -14.18
CA PHE A 356 -6.30 -21.29 -14.93
C PHE A 356 -7.29 -22.18 -15.69
N SER A 357 -8.36 -22.66 -15.03
CA SER A 357 -9.35 -23.57 -15.65
C SER A 357 -10.10 -22.94 -16.83
N ARG A 358 -10.14 -21.60 -16.91
CA ARG A 358 -10.79 -20.84 -17.99
C ARG A 358 -9.83 -20.38 -19.09
N LEU A 359 -8.52 -20.70 -18.99
CA LEU A 359 -7.58 -20.39 -20.06
C LEU A 359 -7.91 -21.17 -21.34
N PRO A 360 -7.62 -20.60 -22.51
CA PRO A 360 -7.67 -21.34 -23.76
C PRO A 360 -6.73 -22.56 -23.73
N PHE A 361 -7.12 -23.64 -24.39
CA PHE A 361 -6.36 -24.91 -24.39
C PHE A 361 -4.89 -24.72 -24.75
N TYR A 362 -4.58 -23.79 -25.66
CA TYR A 362 -3.19 -23.55 -26.10
C TYR A 362 -2.32 -22.86 -25.04
N PHE A 363 -2.87 -22.23 -24.02
CA PHE A 363 -2.12 -21.69 -22.87
C PHE A 363 -2.09 -22.64 -21.66
N LYS A 364 -2.87 -23.72 -21.69
CA LYS A 364 -2.88 -24.68 -20.60
C LYS A 364 -1.74 -25.69 -20.76
N PRO A 365 -0.78 -25.75 -19.81
CA PRO A 365 0.12 -26.91 -19.75
C PRO A 365 -0.63 -28.16 -19.29
N MET A 366 -0.06 -29.31 -19.55
CA MET A 366 -0.56 -30.58 -19.02
C MET A 366 -0.69 -30.50 -17.49
N CYS A 367 -1.85 -30.83 -16.98
CA CYS A 367 -2.18 -30.67 -15.56
C CYS A 367 -2.82 -31.93 -15.01
N MET A 368 -2.45 -32.31 -13.77
CA MET A 368 -3.00 -33.47 -13.08
C MET A 368 -4.47 -33.26 -12.67
N ASP A 369 -4.79 -32.08 -12.14
CA ASP A 369 -6.12 -31.68 -11.70
C ASP A 369 -6.28 -30.16 -11.80
N GLU A 370 -7.02 -29.68 -12.78
CA GLU A 370 -7.28 -28.26 -13.00
C GLU A 370 -8.12 -27.60 -11.90
N LYS A 371 -8.88 -28.40 -11.14
CA LYS A 371 -9.75 -27.93 -10.06
C LYS A 371 -9.19 -28.23 -8.66
N SER A 372 -7.91 -28.53 -8.57
CA SER A 372 -7.25 -28.80 -7.28
C SER A 372 -7.46 -27.65 -6.27
N LYS A 373 -7.66 -28.02 -5.01
CA LYS A 373 -7.95 -27.07 -3.92
C LYS A 373 -6.72 -26.68 -3.10
N SER A 374 -5.57 -27.30 -3.37
CA SER A 374 -4.36 -27.08 -2.56
C SER A 374 -3.08 -26.88 -3.38
N GLU A 375 -2.95 -27.58 -4.50
CA GLU A 375 -1.75 -27.50 -5.35
C GLU A 375 -2.15 -27.74 -6.81
N LEU A 376 -1.78 -26.83 -7.69
CA LEU A 376 -1.90 -26.93 -9.13
C LEU A 376 -0.59 -27.47 -9.69
N GLU A 377 -0.58 -28.71 -10.15
CA GLU A 377 0.60 -29.43 -10.61
C GLU A 377 0.55 -29.66 -12.14
N PHE A 378 1.51 -29.07 -12.85
CA PHE A 378 1.66 -29.19 -14.30
C PHE A 378 2.49 -30.44 -14.64
N ALA A 379 1.89 -31.60 -14.45
CA ALA A 379 2.51 -32.90 -14.67
C ALA A 379 1.65 -33.75 -15.61
N GLN A 380 2.27 -34.77 -16.21
CA GLN A 380 1.58 -35.66 -17.14
C GLN A 380 0.52 -36.52 -16.41
N PRO A 381 -0.73 -36.45 -16.80
CA PRO A 381 -1.77 -37.36 -16.26
C PRO A 381 -1.41 -38.82 -16.51
N GLY A 382 -1.58 -39.69 -15.53
CA GLY A 382 -1.42 -41.14 -15.69
C GLY A 382 -0.08 -41.75 -15.25
N ASN A 383 0.90 -41.00 -14.76
CA ASN A 383 2.18 -41.52 -14.26
C ASN A 383 2.09 -42.14 -12.83
N LYS A 384 0.92 -42.58 -12.39
CA LYS A 384 0.76 -43.38 -11.19
C LYS A 384 1.12 -44.85 -11.50
N LEU A 385 2.26 -45.26 -10.97
CA LEU A 385 2.70 -46.66 -10.82
C LEU A 385 3.18 -47.39 -12.10
N LYS A 386 4.47 -47.26 -12.36
CA LYS A 386 5.16 -48.34 -13.08
C LYS A 386 5.37 -49.53 -12.17
N LYS A 387 4.93 -50.68 -12.61
CA LYS A 387 5.42 -51.96 -12.07
C LYS A 387 6.91 -52.04 -12.32
N ALA A 388 7.69 -52.42 -11.28
CA ALA A 388 9.12 -52.61 -11.36
C ALA A 388 9.45 -53.57 -12.54
N GLY A 389 10.28 -53.13 -13.51
CA GLY A 389 10.84 -54.00 -14.54
C GLY A 389 10.77 -53.50 -15.99
N GLN A 390 10.26 -52.28 -16.29
CA GLN A 390 10.33 -51.69 -17.64
C GLN A 390 10.91 -50.30 -17.59
N GLU A 391 12.22 -50.18 -17.80
CA GLU A 391 12.90 -48.95 -18.17
C GLU A 391 12.59 -48.61 -19.64
N LYS A 392 11.52 -47.84 -19.87
CA LYS A 392 11.43 -46.98 -21.06
C LYS A 392 11.87 -45.59 -20.64
N GLU A 393 12.85 -45.01 -21.29
CA GLU A 393 13.12 -43.60 -21.23
C GLU A 393 11.85 -42.82 -21.46
N ILE A 394 11.23 -42.35 -20.36
CA ILE A 394 10.11 -41.45 -20.45
C ILE A 394 10.73 -40.07 -20.65
N VAL A 395 10.70 -39.56 -21.86
CA VAL A 395 10.89 -38.15 -22.11
C VAL A 395 9.78 -37.44 -21.35
N ASP A 396 10.15 -36.79 -20.26
CA ASP A 396 9.22 -36.01 -19.44
C ASP A 396 8.84 -34.75 -20.22
N VAL A 397 7.68 -34.81 -20.86
CA VAL A 397 7.20 -33.75 -21.74
C VAL A 397 6.56 -32.62 -20.94
N ALA A 398 6.04 -32.91 -19.74
CA ALA A 398 5.35 -31.94 -18.89
C ALA A 398 6.29 -30.90 -18.30
N LEU A 399 5.76 -29.79 -17.85
CA LEU A 399 6.56 -28.71 -17.24
C LEU A 399 7.14 -29.07 -15.87
N ASN A 400 6.51 -30.02 -15.12
CA ASN A 400 6.86 -30.39 -13.74
C ASN A 400 6.94 -29.17 -12.81
N THR A 401 6.06 -28.23 -13.00
CA THR A 401 6.00 -26.95 -12.29
C THR A 401 4.76 -26.95 -11.43
N ARG A 402 4.84 -26.33 -10.25
CA ARG A 402 3.73 -26.34 -9.27
C ARG A 402 3.43 -24.94 -8.79
N ILE A 403 2.14 -24.70 -8.50
CA ILE A 403 1.66 -23.53 -7.76
C ILE A 403 0.88 -24.05 -6.57
N ASN A 404 1.23 -23.63 -5.35
CA ASN A 404 0.49 -24.00 -4.15
C ASN A 404 0.37 -22.88 -3.14
N PHE A 405 -0.48 -23.06 -2.14
CA PHE A 405 -0.45 -22.23 -0.94
C PHE A 405 -0.08 -23.10 0.27
N ARG A 406 0.51 -22.47 1.27
CA ARG A 406 0.83 -23.11 2.56
C ARG A 406 0.22 -22.34 3.73
N PRO A 407 0.03 -23.02 4.88
CA PRO A 407 -0.40 -22.35 6.11
C PRO A 407 0.46 -21.14 6.46
N THR A 408 -0.17 -20.16 7.07
CA THR A 408 0.46 -18.90 7.43
C THR A 408 1.23 -19.05 8.74
N ASN A 409 2.53 -19.39 8.64
CA ASN A 409 3.45 -19.49 9.77
C ASN A 409 4.90 -19.13 9.34
N GLU A 410 5.79 -18.95 10.31
CA GLU A 410 7.17 -18.52 10.07
C GLU A 410 7.99 -19.49 9.20
N SER A 411 7.75 -20.79 9.28
CA SER A 411 8.51 -21.82 8.56
C SER A 411 7.90 -22.24 7.22
N SER A 412 6.81 -21.59 6.79
CA SER A 412 6.19 -21.91 5.50
C SER A 412 7.19 -21.69 4.36
N TYR A 413 7.41 -22.72 3.55
CA TYR A 413 8.38 -22.79 2.45
C TYR A 413 9.84 -22.93 2.85
N ASP A 414 10.17 -23.15 4.13
CA ASP A 414 11.58 -23.40 4.52
C ASP A 414 12.14 -24.62 3.76
N GLY A 415 13.35 -24.47 3.21
CA GLY A 415 14.02 -25.50 2.41
C GLY A 415 13.58 -25.62 0.96
N GLU A 416 12.57 -24.86 0.50
CA GLU A 416 12.12 -24.89 -0.88
C GLU A 416 12.90 -23.93 -1.79
N ALA A 417 12.91 -24.22 -3.11
CA ALA A 417 13.41 -23.29 -4.13
C ALA A 417 12.23 -22.71 -4.89
N LEU A 418 11.96 -21.43 -4.70
CA LEU A 418 10.79 -20.77 -5.25
C LEU A 418 11.13 -19.94 -6.50
N LEU A 419 10.20 -19.98 -7.49
CA LEU A 419 10.16 -19.01 -8.60
C LEU A 419 9.52 -17.71 -8.13
N PHE A 420 8.36 -17.82 -7.49
CA PHE A 420 7.68 -16.71 -6.83
C PHE A 420 7.28 -17.08 -5.42
N TYR A 421 7.40 -16.10 -4.52
CA TYR A 421 6.71 -16.08 -3.25
C TYR A 421 5.71 -14.92 -3.24
N PHE A 422 4.44 -15.21 -3.03
CA PHE A 422 3.38 -14.22 -2.91
C PHE A 422 2.85 -14.16 -1.48
N GLY A 423 3.12 -13.04 -0.80
CA GLY A 423 2.60 -12.72 0.53
C GLY A 423 1.46 -11.70 0.42
N ASP A 424 0.20 -12.17 0.42
CA ASP A 424 -0.99 -11.32 0.39
C ASP A 424 -1.37 -10.87 1.80
N GLU A 425 -1.77 -9.60 1.94
CA GLU A 425 -2.10 -8.97 3.23
C GLU A 425 -1.04 -9.22 4.31
N PHE A 426 0.24 -9.06 3.93
CA PHE A 426 1.42 -9.41 4.72
C PHE A 426 1.54 -8.62 6.03
N SER A 427 0.97 -7.40 6.09
CA SER A 427 0.92 -6.58 7.32
C SER A 427 -0.14 -7.04 8.33
N LYS A 428 -0.99 -8.02 7.97
CA LYS A 428 -2.15 -8.43 8.77
C LYS A 428 -2.01 -9.80 9.43
N TRP A 429 -0.79 -10.33 9.49
CA TRP A 429 -0.54 -11.57 10.20
C TRP A 429 -0.83 -11.41 11.69
N LYS A 430 -1.56 -12.36 12.27
CA LYS A 430 -1.79 -12.41 13.71
C LYS A 430 -0.51 -12.80 14.44
N LYS A 431 -0.32 -12.35 15.68
CA LYS A 431 0.86 -12.66 16.51
C LYS A 431 1.11 -14.18 16.64
N GLN A 432 0.05 -14.97 16.67
CA GLN A 432 0.12 -16.45 16.73
C GLN A 432 0.71 -17.09 15.47
N ASN A 433 0.69 -16.42 14.33
CA ASN A 433 1.22 -16.91 13.06
C ASN A 433 2.74 -16.66 12.95
N GLY A 434 3.33 -15.97 13.94
CA GLY A 434 4.75 -15.74 14.03
C GLY A 434 5.23 -14.38 13.53
N ASN A 435 6.54 -14.25 13.37
CA ASN A 435 7.21 -13.01 13.02
C ASN A 435 7.41 -12.89 11.50
N THR A 436 6.80 -11.89 10.88
CA THR A 436 6.88 -11.66 9.43
C THR A 436 8.29 -11.30 8.93
N LEU A 437 9.16 -10.68 9.76
CA LEU A 437 10.57 -10.45 9.39
C LEU A 437 11.38 -11.75 9.38
N THR A 438 11.18 -12.62 10.38
CA THR A 438 11.80 -13.95 10.43
C THR A 438 11.38 -14.76 9.21
N HIS A 439 10.08 -14.76 8.91
CA HIS A 439 9.53 -15.43 7.73
C HIS A 439 10.14 -14.86 6.44
N PHE A 440 10.18 -13.55 6.26
CA PHE A 440 10.77 -12.93 5.07
C PHE A 440 12.26 -13.24 4.92
N THR A 441 13.01 -13.28 6.03
CA THR A 441 14.43 -13.66 6.03
C THR A 441 14.63 -15.09 5.54
N MET A 442 13.75 -16.02 5.92
CA MET A 442 13.72 -17.40 5.42
C MET A 442 13.36 -17.43 3.93
N VAL A 443 12.28 -16.75 3.53
CA VAL A 443 11.81 -16.68 2.12
C VAL A 443 12.91 -16.16 1.20
N ARG A 444 13.71 -15.17 1.62
CA ARG A 444 14.86 -14.68 0.83
C ARG A 444 15.82 -15.82 0.45
N LYS A 445 16.08 -16.77 1.37
CA LYS A 445 16.94 -17.93 1.08
C LYS A 445 16.30 -18.85 0.04
N CYS A 446 14.98 -19.00 0.06
CA CYS A 446 14.23 -19.80 -0.93
C CYS A 446 14.25 -19.19 -2.35
N LEU A 447 14.50 -17.89 -2.46
CA LEU A 447 14.53 -17.13 -3.71
C LEU A 447 15.94 -16.85 -4.23
N THR A 448 16.98 -17.31 -3.52
CA THR A 448 18.38 -17.06 -3.88
C THR A 448 19.20 -18.32 -3.88
N LYS A 449 20.21 -18.39 -4.75
CA LYS A 449 21.26 -19.42 -4.73
C LYS A 449 22.62 -18.72 -4.56
N GLY A 450 23.10 -18.67 -3.33
CA GLY A 450 24.24 -17.84 -2.96
C GLY A 450 23.91 -16.35 -3.15
N ARG A 451 24.69 -15.64 -3.96
CA ARG A 451 24.44 -14.22 -4.27
C ARG A 451 23.43 -14.00 -5.43
N ARG A 452 23.13 -15.06 -6.17
CA ARG A 452 22.25 -14.96 -7.36
C ARG A 452 20.80 -15.06 -6.94
N ILE A 453 20.00 -14.10 -7.38
CA ILE A 453 18.54 -14.12 -7.27
C ILE A 453 17.98 -15.08 -8.32
N THR A 454 17.23 -16.08 -7.90
CA THR A 454 16.66 -17.14 -8.73
C THR A 454 15.13 -17.12 -8.75
N GLY A 455 14.52 -16.37 -7.83
CA GLY A 455 13.09 -16.18 -7.75
C GLY A 455 12.76 -14.77 -7.26
N LYS A 456 11.46 -14.45 -7.15
CA LYS A 456 11.00 -13.10 -6.78
C LYS A 456 9.97 -13.14 -5.66
N ALA A 457 10.07 -12.21 -4.72
CA ALA A 457 9.08 -11.99 -3.67
C ALA A 457 8.10 -10.88 -4.08
N ILE A 458 6.83 -11.08 -3.84
CA ILE A 458 5.79 -10.08 -4.05
C ILE A 458 4.99 -9.97 -2.75
N LEU A 459 5.21 -8.89 -2.00
CA LEU A 459 4.52 -8.62 -0.75
C LEU A 459 3.52 -7.51 -0.97
N ILE A 460 2.24 -7.74 -0.65
CA ILE A 460 1.22 -6.71 -0.78
C ILE A 460 0.38 -6.60 0.49
N SER A 461 -0.02 -5.38 0.83
CA SER A 461 -0.94 -5.16 1.93
C SER A 461 -1.63 -3.80 1.86
N THR A 462 -2.74 -3.69 2.59
CA THR A 462 -3.23 -2.45 3.19
C THR A 462 -2.85 -2.51 4.65
N VAL A 463 -2.21 -1.47 5.18
CA VAL A 463 -1.64 -1.55 6.53
C VAL A 463 -2.72 -1.43 7.61
N GLU A 464 -2.71 -2.39 8.53
CA GLU A 464 -3.54 -2.42 9.74
C GLU A 464 -2.67 -2.91 10.92
N PHE A 465 -3.16 -2.79 12.15
CA PHE A 465 -2.51 -3.35 13.35
C PHE A 465 -1.05 -2.96 13.52
N MET A 466 -0.79 -1.67 13.73
CA MET A 466 0.52 -1.16 14.14
C MET A 466 0.49 -0.72 15.60
N THR A 467 1.63 -0.89 16.28
CA THR A 467 1.87 -0.41 17.65
C THR A 467 2.77 0.83 17.68
N GLY A 468 3.40 1.17 16.56
CA GLY A 468 4.44 2.19 16.49
C GLY A 468 5.78 1.79 17.10
N LYS A 469 5.95 0.51 17.43
CA LYS A 469 7.20 -0.03 17.98
C LYS A 469 8.22 -0.30 16.88
N ASP A 470 9.49 -0.37 17.26
CA ASP A 470 10.53 -0.87 16.37
C ASP A 470 10.19 -2.28 15.88
N ALA A 471 10.44 -2.53 14.60
CA ALA A 471 10.10 -3.80 13.95
C ALA A 471 10.74 -5.04 14.61
N ASN A 472 11.87 -4.86 15.30
CA ASN A 472 12.56 -5.90 16.04
C ASN A 472 12.04 -6.07 17.48
N ASP A 473 11.16 -5.19 17.96
CA ASP A 473 10.53 -5.36 19.27
C ASP A 473 9.68 -6.65 19.26
N PRO A 474 9.77 -7.51 20.31
CA PRO A 474 8.95 -8.72 20.44
C PRO A 474 7.45 -8.44 20.41
N GLU A 475 7.05 -7.23 20.84
CA GLU A 475 5.65 -6.81 20.87
C GLU A 475 5.20 -6.09 19.58
N ALA A 476 6.10 -5.83 18.63
CA ALA A 476 5.74 -5.26 17.34
C ALA A 476 4.73 -6.17 16.61
N LEU A 477 3.77 -5.59 15.96
CA LEU A 477 2.81 -6.30 15.13
C LEU A 477 3.28 -6.39 13.67
N ALA A 478 2.57 -7.16 12.88
CA ALA A 478 2.91 -7.35 11.47
C ALA A 478 2.91 -6.02 10.68
N GLY A 479 2.06 -5.07 11.04
CA GLY A 479 2.03 -3.73 10.44
C GLY A 479 3.30 -2.92 10.69
N ASP A 480 3.87 -2.96 11.93
CA ASP A 480 5.13 -2.29 12.25
C ASP A 480 6.30 -2.87 11.44
N ARG A 481 6.31 -4.19 11.30
CA ARG A 481 7.33 -4.91 10.51
C ARG A 481 7.17 -4.66 9.02
N TYR A 482 5.95 -4.55 8.53
CA TYR A 482 5.67 -4.19 7.14
C TYR A 482 6.12 -2.76 6.84
N LYS A 483 5.85 -1.80 7.75
CA LYS A 483 6.37 -0.42 7.68
C LYS A 483 7.89 -0.42 7.58
N TYR A 484 8.57 -1.17 8.44
CA TYR A 484 10.03 -1.31 8.39
C TYR A 484 10.52 -1.84 7.04
N LEU A 485 9.94 -2.95 6.55
CA LEU A 485 10.28 -3.50 5.23
C LEU A 485 10.03 -2.48 4.12
N TYR A 486 8.90 -1.79 4.15
CA TYR A 486 8.50 -0.84 3.13
C TYR A 486 9.48 0.34 3.01
N TYR A 487 9.80 1.01 4.11
CA TYR A 487 10.71 2.17 4.09
C TYR A 487 12.18 1.79 3.83
N ASN A 488 12.58 0.55 4.14
CA ASN A 488 13.89 0.01 3.80
C ASN A 488 13.95 -0.60 2.38
N SER A 489 12.86 -0.54 1.63
CA SER A 489 12.75 -0.94 0.22
C SER A 489 12.70 0.26 -0.72
N ASP A 490 13.07 1.45 -0.26
CA ASP A 490 13.04 2.68 -1.06
C ASP A 490 14.15 2.67 -2.13
N PRO A 491 13.81 2.68 -3.43
CA PRO A 491 14.78 2.66 -4.51
C PRO A 491 15.74 3.86 -4.51
N ARG A 492 15.39 4.99 -3.87
CA ARG A 492 16.28 6.16 -3.72
C ARG A 492 17.48 5.87 -2.81
N LYS A 493 17.37 4.88 -1.93
CA LYS A 493 18.38 4.47 -0.96
C LYS A 493 19.15 3.22 -1.41
N ARG A 494 19.28 2.99 -2.73
CA ARG A 494 20.05 1.87 -3.28
C ARG A 494 21.55 2.06 -3.03
N ASP A 495 22.23 0.94 -2.78
CA ASP A 495 23.69 0.90 -2.74
C ASP A 495 24.32 0.96 -4.15
N GLY A 496 25.64 0.94 -4.23
CA GLY A 496 26.36 0.95 -5.52
C GLY A 496 26.07 -0.27 -6.41
N ASN A 497 25.47 -1.34 -5.88
CA ASN A 497 25.04 -2.51 -6.65
C ASN A 497 23.56 -2.41 -7.08
N GLY A 498 22.89 -1.32 -6.77
CA GLY A 498 21.48 -1.11 -7.06
C GLY A 498 20.53 -1.84 -6.10
N GLN A 499 20.98 -2.24 -4.92
CA GLN A 499 20.19 -2.98 -3.94
C GLN A 499 19.75 -2.08 -2.80
N THR A 500 18.51 -2.23 -2.35
CA THR A 500 17.99 -1.67 -1.11
C THR A 500 18.36 -2.56 0.08
N VAL A 501 18.17 -2.09 1.30
CA VAL A 501 18.44 -2.89 2.53
C VAL A 501 17.68 -4.23 2.52
N THR A 502 16.47 -4.26 2.02
CA THR A 502 15.63 -5.46 1.94
C THR A 502 15.83 -6.24 0.64
N ASN A 503 16.47 -5.67 -0.37
CA ASN A 503 16.52 -6.09 -1.76
C ASN A 503 15.14 -6.07 -2.47
N LEU A 504 14.10 -5.54 -1.82
CA LEU A 504 12.81 -5.26 -2.44
C LEU A 504 12.76 -3.82 -2.95
N TYR A 505 11.91 -3.56 -3.93
CA TYR A 505 11.56 -2.20 -4.33
C TYR A 505 10.13 -1.89 -3.89
N LYS A 506 9.95 -0.74 -3.24
CA LYS A 506 8.61 -0.30 -2.82
C LYS A 506 7.84 0.30 -3.99
N ILE A 507 6.54 0.10 -3.98
CA ILE A 507 5.59 0.78 -4.86
C ILE A 507 4.36 1.16 -4.06
N PHE A 508 3.80 2.33 -4.36
CA PHE A 508 2.59 2.87 -3.75
C PHE A 508 1.52 3.13 -4.81
N ILE A 509 0.28 2.75 -4.48
CA ILE A 509 -0.90 3.08 -5.28
C ILE A 509 -1.88 3.87 -4.40
N SER A 510 -1.96 5.16 -4.66
CA SER A 510 -2.80 6.11 -3.93
C SER A 510 -4.28 6.04 -4.35
N CYS A 511 -5.14 6.65 -3.53
CA CYS A 511 -6.54 6.84 -3.90
C CYS A 511 -6.73 7.80 -5.10
N PHE A 512 -5.72 8.61 -5.45
CA PHE A 512 -5.77 9.46 -6.64
C PHE A 512 -5.40 8.72 -7.93
N GLU A 513 -4.81 7.53 -7.81
CA GLU A 513 -4.50 6.68 -8.96
C GLU A 513 -5.59 5.63 -9.21
N HIS A 514 -6.29 5.21 -8.16
CA HIS A 514 -7.41 4.26 -8.28
C HIS A 514 -8.44 4.51 -7.18
N TYR A 515 -9.68 4.77 -7.55
CA TYR A 515 -10.83 4.86 -6.66
C TYR A 515 -12.07 4.39 -7.42
N GLU A 516 -12.77 3.37 -6.89
CA GLU A 516 -13.98 2.83 -7.53
C GLU A 516 -15.00 3.93 -7.80
N GLY A 517 -15.65 3.88 -8.95
CA GLY A 517 -16.64 4.87 -9.38
C GLY A 517 -16.06 6.14 -10.03
N PHE A 518 -14.74 6.39 -9.91
CA PHE A 518 -14.08 7.55 -10.51
C PHE A 518 -13.14 7.21 -11.68
N ILE A 519 -13.31 6.05 -12.29
CA ILE A 519 -12.51 5.62 -13.43
C ILE A 519 -13.33 5.85 -14.70
N ASP A 520 -12.76 6.59 -15.67
CA ASP A 520 -13.42 6.86 -16.94
C ASP A 520 -13.48 5.61 -17.86
N LYS A 521 -14.24 5.70 -18.94
CA LYS A 521 -14.36 4.61 -19.92
C LYS A 521 -13.05 4.20 -20.60
N TYR A 522 -11.97 4.98 -20.44
CA TYR A 522 -10.64 4.69 -20.97
C TYR A 522 -9.70 4.12 -19.92
N GLY A 523 -10.18 3.88 -18.71
CA GLY A 523 -9.42 3.34 -17.60
C GLY A 523 -8.57 4.36 -16.85
N ASN A 524 -8.75 5.66 -17.08
CA ASN A 524 -8.04 6.72 -16.40
C ASN A 524 -8.84 7.24 -15.19
N MET A 525 -8.12 7.69 -14.18
CA MET A 525 -8.74 8.26 -12.98
C MET A 525 -9.25 9.68 -13.23
N ILE A 526 -10.47 9.99 -12.80
CA ILE A 526 -11.03 11.35 -12.77
C ILE A 526 -10.58 12.01 -11.48
N VAL A 527 -9.41 12.66 -11.52
CA VAL A 527 -8.75 13.21 -10.31
C VAL A 527 -9.33 14.57 -9.94
N ASP A 528 -9.34 15.51 -10.88
CA ASP A 528 -9.84 16.86 -10.71
C ASP A 528 -11.26 16.97 -11.32
N ASP A 529 -12.00 18.00 -10.94
CA ASP A 529 -13.35 18.21 -11.46
C ASP A 529 -13.32 18.43 -12.97
N PRO A 530 -14.01 17.61 -13.76
CA PRO A 530 -14.01 17.73 -15.20
C PRO A 530 -14.83 18.96 -15.65
N LYS A 531 -14.41 19.61 -16.74
CA LYS A 531 -15.13 20.76 -17.32
C LYS A 531 -16.54 20.41 -17.81
N SER A 532 -16.77 19.17 -18.17
CA SER A 532 -18.06 18.59 -18.55
C SER A 532 -18.16 17.18 -17.97
N PRO A 533 -19.37 16.68 -17.65
CA PRO A 533 -19.53 15.35 -17.09
C PRO A 533 -18.83 14.28 -17.93
N VAL A 534 -18.05 13.43 -17.27
CA VAL A 534 -17.30 12.32 -17.87
C VAL A 534 -17.99 11.01 -17.54
N ARG A 535 -18.22 10.19 -18.56
CA ARG A 535 -18.81 8.85 -18.36
C ARG A 535 -17.79 7.93 -17.74
N THR A 536 -18.13 7.35 -16.59
CA THR A 536 -17.32 6.36 -15.90
C THR A 536 -17.41 4.98 -16.56
N MET A 537 -16.54 4.06 -16.14
CA MET A 537 -16.56 2.66 -16.59
C MET A 537 -17.88 1.96 -16.22
N ASP A 538 -18.47 2.33 -15.08
CA ASP A 538 -19.76 1.81 -14.61
C ASP A 538 -20.97 2.43 -15.29
N GLY A 539 -20.72 3.35 -16.23
CA GLY A 539 -21.78 4.00 -17.03
C GLY A 539 -22.40 5.24 -16.41
N GLU A 540 -21.93 5.68 -15.24
CA GLU A 540 -22.40 6.89 -14.57
C GLU A 540 -21.73 8.15 -15.17
N ASN A 541 -22.42 9.28 -15.11
CA ASN A 541 -21.86 10.58 -15.50
C ASN A 541 -21.34 11.31 -14.28
N MET A 542 -20.01 11.43 -14.18
CA MET A 542 -19.33 12.05 -13.07
C MET A 542 -19.00 13.51 -13.37
N SER A 543 -19.45 14.42 -12.52
CA SER A 543 -19.22 15.86 -12.63
C SER A 543 -18.19 16.41 -11.66
N ILE A 544 -17.75 15.60 -10.69
CA ILE A 544 -16.71 15.95 -9.71
C ILE A 544 -15.55 14.96 -9.79
N GLY A 545 -14.35 15.41 -9.45
CA GLY A 545 -13.19 14.54 -9.33
C GLY A 545 -13.06 13.91 -7.95
N VAL A 546 -12.23 12.89 -7.84
CA VAL A 546 -11.97 12.19 -6.55
C VAL A 546 -11.40 13.13 -5.49
N LYS A 547 -10.62 14.16 -5.86
CA LYS A 547 -10.11 15.15 -4.91
C LYS A 547 -11.23 15.91 -4.21
N THR A 548 -12.19 16.43 -4.97
CA THR A 548 -13.36 17.12 -4.42
C THR A 548 -14.22 16.18 -3.60
N TYR A 549 -14.45 14.95 -4.08
CA TYR A 549 -15.18 13.94 -3.32
C TYR A 549 -14.53 13.65 -1.96
N LEU A 550 -13.21 13.36 -1.92
CA LEU A 550 -12.50 13.05 -0.68
C LEU A 550 -12.41 14.26 0.25
N SER A 551 -12.31 15.50 -0.28
CA SER A 551 -12.38 16.72 0.52
C SER A 551 -13.74 16.85 1.22
N ASN A 552 -14.83 16.52 0.54
CA ASN A 552 -16.17 16.51 1.14
C ASN A 552 -16.31 15.44 2.22
N VAL A 553 -15.70 14.26 2.02
CA VAL A 553 -15.63 13.20 3.04
C VAL A 553 -14.85 13.67 4.27
N ASP A 554 -13.70 14.32 4.07
CA ASP A 554 -12.88 14.86 5.17
C ASP A 554 -13.63 15.92 5.96
N GLU A 555 -14.32 16.84 5.28
CA GLU A 555 -15.15 17.86 5.95
C GLU A 555 -16.30 17.24 6.75
N ALA A 556 -16.96 16.21 6.21
CA ALA A 556 -17.99 15.47 6.93
C ALA A 556 -17.46 14.75 8.18
N LEU A 557 -16.22 14.28 8.14
CA LEU A 557 -15.57 13.53 9.23
C LEU A 557 -14.73 14.40 10.16
N LYS A 558 -14.60 15.72 9.91
CA LYS A 558 -13.70 16.60 10.68
C LYS A 558 -13.95 16.58 12.21
N ASN A 559 -15.21 16.39 12.61
CA ASN A 559 -15.60 16.30 14.03
C ASN A 559 -15.43 14.89 14.61
N ASN A 560 -14.96 13.91 13.81
CA ASN A 560 -14.68 12.55 14.26
C ASN A 560 -13.25 12.14 13.83
N PRO A 561 -12.22 12.58 14.56
CA PRO A 561 -10.82 12.35 14.21
C PRO A 561 -10.48 10.86 14.02
N LYS A 562 -11.12 9.98 14.78
CA LYS A 562 -10.93 8.53 14.67
C LYS A 562 -11.38 7.99 13.32
N GLN A 563 -12.58 8.36 12.87
CA GLN A 563 -13.12 7.92 11.58
C GLN A 563 -12.35 8.55 10.43
N LEU A 564 -11.98 9.84 10.55
CA LEU A 564 -11.17 10.55 9.56
C LEU A 564 -9.81 9.86 9.35
N LEU A 565 -9.12 9.51 10.44
CA LEU A 565 -7.85 8.80 10.35
C LEU A 565 -8.00 7.40 9.73
N GLU A 566 -9.07 6.68 10.10
CA GLU A 566 -9.35 5.37 9.52
C GLU A 566 -9.67 5.46 8.03
N GLU A 567 -10.37 6.53 7.61
CA GLU A 567 -10.63 6.85 6.21
C GLU A 567 -9.33 7.10 5.43
N HIS A 568 -8.43 7.95 5.96
CA HIS A 568 -7.12 8.21 5.36
C HIS A 568 -6.26 6.96 5.25
N ARG A 569 -6.29 6.10 6.26
CA ARG A 569 -5.53 4.84 6.25
C ARG A 569 -6.08 3.81 5.27
N LYS A 570 -7.41 3.76 5.09
CA LYS A 570 -8.07 2.85 4.12
C LYS A 570 -7.93 3.35 2.68
N ASN A 571 -7.97 4.66 2.50
CA ASN A 571 -7.88 5.37 1.24
C ASN A 571 -6.70 6.34 1.25
N PRO A 572 -5.45 5.82 1.28
CA PRO A 572 -4.27 6.63 1.48
C PRO A 572 -4.05 7.58 0.29
N ARG A 573 -3.87 8.86 0.59
CA ARG A 573 -3.53 9.91 -0.35
C ARG A 573 -2.03 9.97 -0.59
N THR A 574 -1.27 9.71 0.49
CA THR A 574 0.19 9.64 0.52
C THR A 574 0.64 8.31 1.15
N GLU A 575 1.91 7.95 0.98
CA GLU A 575 2.49 6.75 1.62
C GLU A 575 2.33 6.78 3.15
N GLU A 576 2.47 7.97 3.76
CA GLU A 576 2.39 8.15 5.21
C GLU A 576 0.99 7.89 5.76
N ASP A 577 -0.05 8.18 4.96
CA ASP A 577 -1.45 7.95 5.37
C ASP A 577 -1.71 6.49 5.72
N GLY A 578 -1.18 5.56 4.91
CA GLY A 578 -1.34 4.13 5.15
C GLY A 578 -0.67 3.65 6.44
N PHE A 579 0.40 4.32 6.87
CA PHE A 579 1.17 3.97 8.07
C PHE A 579 0.83 4.79 9.31
N LYS A 580 -0.29 5.53 9.31
CA LYS A 580 -0.78 6.22 10.51
C LYS A 580 -1.26 5.24 11.57
N LEU A 581 -0.88 5.49 12.82
CA LEU A 581 -1.30 4.67 13.96
C LEU A 581 -2.82 4.79 14.19
N ALA A 582 -3.45 3.71 14.63
CA ALA A 582 -4.86 3.74 14.97
C ALA A 582 -5.09 4.56 16.23
N LEU A 583 -6.06 5.48 16.23
CA LEU A 583 -6.45 6.33 17.35
C LEU A 583 -6.77 5.59 18.66
N ASN A 584 -7.06 4.30 18.59
CA ASN A 584 -7.39 3.49 19.78
C ASN A 584 -6.19 3.21 20.69
N MET A 585 -4.97 3.54 20.30
CA MET A 585 -3.75 3.29 21.05
C MET A 585 -3.07 4.57 21.52
N CYS A 586 -3.45 5.75 21.05
CA CYS A 586 -2.91 7.03 21.52
C CYS A 586 -3.79 7.58 22.63
N MET A 587 -3.18 7.86 23.78
CA MET A 587 -3.86 8.47 24.93
C MET A 587 -4.05 9.98 24.80
N PHE A 588 -3.33 10.63 23.87
CA PHE A 588 -3.30 12.07 23.69
C PHE A 588 -3.99 12.51 22.40
N ASN A 589 -4.19 13.83 22.22
CA ASN A 589 -4.76 14.37 21.00
C ASN A 589 -3.87 14.12 19.80
N GLN A 590 -4.15 13.03 19.12
CA GLN A 590 -3.37 12.57 17.98
C GLN A 590 -3.41 13.56 16.80
N ALA A 591 -4.51 14.26 16.61
CA ALA A 591 -4.62 15.24 15.53
C ALA A 591 -3.61 16.36 15.68
N ASN A 592 -3.46 16.90 16.88
CA ASN A 592 -2.46 17.94 17.19
C ASN A 592 -1.04 17.42 17.00
N ILE A 593 -0.74 16.20 17.47
CA ILE A 593 0.59 15.61 17.31
C ILE A 593 0.94 15.38 15.84
N LEU A 594 0.01 14.84 15.05
CA LEU A 594 0.23 14.61 13.62
C LEU A 594 0.35 15.93 12.82
N ALA A 595 -0.44 16.95 13.20
CA ALA A 595 -0.30 18.28 12.60
C ALA A 595 1.08 18.88 12.88
N GLN A 596 1.60 18.69 14.10
CA GLN A 596 2.95 19.15 14.47
C GLN A 596 4.05 18.40 13.70
N ILE A 597 3.97 17.08 13.59
CA ILE A 597 4.94 16.31 12.80
C ILE A 597 4.94 16.79 11.35
N LYS A 598 3.77 16.95 10.74
CA LYS A 598 3.65 17.48 9.38
C LYS A 598 4.22 18.90 9.25
N HIS A 599 4.01 19.74 10.27
CA HIS A 599 4.60 21.08 10.32
C HIS A 599 6.13 21.01 10.32
N ASN A 600 6.71 20.15 11.17
CA ASN A 600 8.15 19.95 11.28
C ASN A 600 8.76 19.40 9.99
N ASP A 601 8.11 18.45 9.34
CA ASP A 601 8.59 17.83 8.09
C ASP A 601 8.61 18.81 6.90
N ASN A 602 7.76 19.85 6.95
CA ASN A 602 7.74 20.91 5.95
C ASN A 602 8.79 22.01 6.19
N MET A 603 9.51 21.95 7.32
CA MET A 603 10.57 22.92 7.63
C MET A 603 11.90 22.51 7.01
N ASP A 604 12.78 23.48 6.78
CA ASP A 604 14.10 23.29 6.16
C ASP A 604 15.13 22.61 7.06
N GLY A 605 14.75 22.22 8.29
CA GLY A 605 15.62 21.54 9.27
C GLY A 605 16.68 22.43 9.91
N THR A 606 16.76 23.72 9.57
CA THR A 606 17.77 24.66 10.12
C THR A 606 17.54 24.99 11.60
N HIS A 607 16.35 24.69 12.12
CA HIS A 607 15.97 24.94 13.52
C HIS A 607 16.59 23.98 14.52
N LEU A 608 17.13 22.85 14.04
CA LEU A 608 17.72 21.82 14.89
C LEU A 608 19.21 21.66 14.59
N ARG A 609 20.01 21.67 15.64
CA ARG A 609 21.44 21.36 15.58
C ARG A 609 21.68 20.01 16.24
N ARG A 610 22.47 19.17 15.61
CA ARG A 610 22.86 17.88 16.14
C ARG A 610 24.29 17.94 16.64
N GLY A 611 24.58 17.42 17.84
CA GLY A 611 25.93 17.48 18.40
C GLY A 611 26.07 16.73 19.72
N ASN A 612 27.20 16.98 20.38
CA ASN A 612 27.51 16.48 21.70
C ASN A 612 27.99 17.58 22.60
N PHE A 613 27.77 17.42 23.91
CA PHE A 613 28.40 18.26 24.93
C PHE A 613 29.74 17.64 25.38
N GLU A 614 30.79 18.47 25.43
CA GLU A 614 32.11 18.03 25.82
C GLU A 614 32.68 18.95 26.93
N TRP A 615 33.38 18.37 27.88
CA TRP A 615 34.13 19.19 28.85
C TRP A 615 35.16 20.06 28.15
N TYR A 616 35.22 21.33 28.50
CA TYR A 616 36.21 22.26 27.94
C TYR A 616 37.65 21.74 28.25
N GLN A 617 38.47 21.66 27.21
CA GLN A 617 39.83 21.08 27.26
C GLN A 617 39.89 19.64 27.86
N GLY A 618 38.78 18.91 27.87
CA GLY A 618 38.72 17.54 28.40
C GLY A 618 38.73 17.43 29.93
N VAL A 619 38.68 18.56 30.67
CA VAL A 619 38.75 18.56 32.14
C VAL A 619 37.36 18.31 32.72
N ALA A 620 37.15 17.08 33.22
CA ALA A 620 35.87 16.70 33.85
C ALA A 620 35.61 17.52 35.11
N ASP A 621 34.31 17.81 35.34
CA ASP A 621 33.85 18.57 36.50
C ASP A 621 34.44 19.98 36.62
N SER A 622 34.94 20.56 35.56
CA SER A 622 35.46 21.95 35.51
C SER A 622 34.36 23.03 35.63
N GLY A 623 33.11 22.66 35.54
CA GLY A 623 31.97 23.58 35.43
C GLY A 623 31.88 24.29 34.07
N HIS A 624 32.72 23.92 33.11
CA HIS A 624 32.76 24.52 31.77
C HIS A 624 32.60 23.44 30.70
N VAL A 625 31.51 23.51 29.93
CA VAL A 625 31.12 22.58 28.87
C VAL A 625 30.94 23.35 27.56
N ILE A 626 31.30 22.76 26.46
CA ILE A 626 31.06 23.28 25.10
C ILE A 626 30.14 22.34 24.32
N PHE A 627 29.37 22.92 23.41
CA PHE A 627 28.58 22.14 22.46
C PHE A 627 29.33 22.05 21.12
N ILE A 628 29.50 20.86 20.61
CA ILE A 628 30.19 20.56 19.36
C ILE A 628 29.20 19.98 18.37
N ASP A 629 29.02 20.64 17.23
CA ASP A 629 28.20 20.13 16.14
C ASP A 629 28.82 18.86 15.54
N LYS A 630 28.06 17.79 15.51
CA LYS A 630 28.45 16.49 14.90
C LYS A 630 27.22 15.88 14.21
N PRO A 631 27.32 15.44 12.94
CA PRO A 631 26.21 14.82 12.21
C PRO A 631 25.67 13.55 12.90
N ASP A 632 26.53 12.81 13.57
CA ASP A 632 26.24 11.59 14.36
C ASP A 632 26.08 11.86 15.86
N GLY A 633 25.98 13.14 16.27
CA GLY A 633 25.82 13.55 17.66
C GLY A 633 24.54 12.97 18.29
N ARG A 634 24.59 12.74 19.59
CA ARG A 634 23.50 12.12 20.36
C ARG A 634 22.38 13.10 20.75
N PHE A 635 22.69 14.40 20.78
CA PHE A 635 21.74 15.45 21.13
C PHE A 635 21.18 16.15 19.90
N LEU A 636 19.88 16.48 19.95
CA LEU A 636 19.23 17.45 19.10
C LEU A 636 18.88 18.66 19.94
N VAL A 637 19.24 19.87 19.50
CA VAL A 637 18.99 21.11 20.21
C VAL A 637 18.37 22.16 19.28
N SER A 638 17.32 22.83 19.74
CA SER A 638 16.70 23.97 19.02
C SER A 638 17.15 25.32 19.57
N TRP A 639 17.79 25.35 20.73
CA TRP A 639 18.23 26.56 21.37
C TRP A 639 19.58 26.36 22.09
N ILE A 640 20.50 27.26 21.84
CA ILE A 640 21.78 27.40 22.55
C ILE A 640 21.72 28.70 23.33
N PRO A 641 21.99 28.71 24.65
CA PRO A 641 21.99 29.91 25.46
C PRO A 641 23.01 30.93 25.01
N GLU A 642 22.75 32.20 25.30
CA GLU A 642 23.75 33.29 25.16
C GLU A 642 24.93 33.07 26.13
N GLU A 643 26.08 33.73 25.88
CA GLU A 643 27.31 33.50 26.64
C GLU A 643 27.16 33.73 28.16
N GLY A 644 26.34 34.70 28.55
CA GLY A 644 26.06 34.95 29.97
C GLY A 644 25.21 33.92 30.71
N LEU A 645 24.57 33.02 29.94
CA LEU A 645 23.73 31.95 30.45
C LEU A 645 24.37 30.55 30.30
N LYS A 646 25.40 30.42 29.44
CA LYS A 646 26.17 29.17 29.31
C LYS A 646 26.98 28.92 30.57
N ASN A 647 27.04 27.69 31.00
CA ASN A 647 27.85 27.27 32.14
C ASN A 647 27.58 28.09 33.39
N ASN A 648 26.37 28.63 33.52
CA ASN A 648 25.98 29.44 34.66
C ASN A 648 25.75 28.57 35.92
N VAL A 649 26.85 28.09 36.50
CA VAL A 649 26.95 27.24 37.66
C VAL A 649 27.90 27.79 38.68
N LYS A 650 27.69 27.53 39.97
CA LYS A 650 28.55 27.93 41.05
C LYS A 650 29.00 26.74 41.87
N PHE A 651 30.29 26.62 42.16
CA PHE A 651 30.81 25.61 43.09
C PHE A 651 30.94 26.26 44.49
N GLU A 652 30.22 25.68 45.46
CA GLU A 652 30.19 26.20 46.82
C GLU A 652 30.00 25.03 47.84
N ASN A 653 30.84 25.01 48.86
CA ASN A 653 30.79 23.98 49.91
C ASN A 653 30.83 22.55 49.38
N GLY A 654 31.64 22.26 48.33
CA GLY A 654 31.73 20.93 47.74
C GLY A 654 30.58 20.55 46.82
N LEU A 655 29.68 21.48 46.50
CA LEU A 655 28.50 21.25 45.68
C LEU A 655 28.41 22.21 44.48
N TRP A 656 28.05 21.69 43.34
CA TRP A 656 27.68 22.45 42.18
C TRP A 656 26.24 22.93 42.25
N LEU A 657 26.00 24.22 42.00
CA LEU A 657 24.69 24.88 42.05
C LEU A 657 24.29 25.33 40.64
N PRO A 658 23.15 24.91 40.09
CA PRO A 658 22.60 25.44 38.85
C PRO A 658 21.98 26.84 39.11
N LEU A 659 22.39 27.85 38.36
CA LEU A 659 21.92 29.23 38.54
C LEU A 659 20.75 29.59 37.62
N ASN A 660 20.56 28.92 36.51
CA ASN A 660 19.47 29.13 35.55
C ASN A 660 18.17 28.37 35.93
N ARG A 661 17.95 28.11 37.19
CA ARG A 661 16.74 27.39 37.68
C ARG A 661 15.43 28.06 37.28
N HIS A 662 15.46 29.39 37.06
CA HIS A 662 14.29 30.18 36.69
C HIS A 662 13.92 30.05 35.22
N ILE A 663 14.88 29.66 34.32
CA ILE A 663 14.67 29.54 32.86
C ILE A 663 13.96 28.22 32.52
N GLY A 664 14.52 27.11 32.97
CA GLY A 664 14.02 25.78 32.58
C GLY A 664 14.52 24.66 33.49
N ASN A 665 14.27 23.44 33.08
CA ASN A 665 14.75 22.22 33.71
C ASN A 665 14.82 21.08 32.73
N PHE A 666 15.52 20.02 33.12
CA PHE A 666 15.53 18.75 32.37
C PHE A 666 14.57 17.75 32.99
N GLY A 667 14.07 16.82 32.15
CA GLY A 667 13.50 15.55 32.55
C GLY A 667 14.39 14.42 32.05
N ILE A 668 14.69 13.47 32.90
CA ILE A 668 15.64 12.40 32.57
C ILE A 668 15.07 11.05 32.98
N ASP A 669 15.10 10.11 32.03
CA ASP A 669 14.76 8.70 32.23
C ASP A 669 16.00 7.83 31.94
N PRO A 670 16.72 7.38 33.00
CA PRO A 670 17.94 6.57 32.84
C PRO A 670 17.63 5.08 32.70
N TYR A 671 18.40 4.35 31.92
CA TYR A 671 18.26 2.89 31.77
C TYR A 671 19.16 2.09 32.73
N ARG A 672 18.75 0.84 33.06
CA ARG A 672 19.35 0.03 34.12
C ARG A 672 20.63 -0.71 33.75
N VAL A 673 20.74 -1.30 32.57
CA VAL A 673 21.75 -2.33 32.22
C VAL A 673 22.55 -1.94 30.99
N ASN A 674 23.87 -2.11 31.04
CA ASN A 674 24.77 -1.77 29.94
C ASN A 674 24.56 -2.64 28.70
N LYS A 675 24.34 -3.95 28.83
CA LYS A 675 24.05 -4.85 27.69
C LYS A 675 22.86 -5.74 28.02
N THR A 676 21.98 -5.90 27.04
CA THR A 676 20.97 -6.96 27.00
C THR A 676 21.44 -8.03 26.02
N VAL A 677 21.22 -9.30 26.35
CA VAL A 677 21.61 -10.46 25.52
C VAL A 677 21.09 -10.33 24.07
N ASP A 678 20.00 -9.63 23.87
CA ASP A 678 19.32 -9.48 22.57
C ASP A 678 19.54 -8.11 21.89
N GLY A 679 20.39 -7.23 22.44
CA GLY A 679 20.55 -5.85 21.90
C GLY A 679 19.32 -4.95 22.02
N LYS A 680 18.24 -5.42 22.66
CA LYS A 680 16.91 -4.79 22.72
C LYS A 680 16.62 -4.22 24.10
N GLY A 681 17.43 -3.30 24.58
CA GLY A 681 17.21 -2.65 25.87
C GLY A 681 16.55 -1.28 25.75
N SER A 682 15.92 -0.84 26.87
CA SER A 682 15.43 0.53 27.04
C SER A 682 16.51 1.56 26.71
N LYS A 683 16.15 2.65 26.04
CA LYS A 683 17.06 3.77 25.74
C LYS A 683 17.09 4.72 26.92
N GLY A 684 18.16 5.50 27.10
CA GLY A 684 18.12 6.65 27.98
C GLY A 684 17.54 7.85 27.26
N ALA A 685 16.71 8.62 27.94
CA ALA A 685 16.10 9.81 27.38
C ALA A 685 16.32 11.04 28.28
N ILE A 686 16.62 12.18 27.63
CA ILE A 686 16.80 13.49 28.27
C ILE A 686 16.05 14.53 27.45
N HIS A 687 15.19 15.29 28.11
CA HIS A 687 14.50 16.42 27.50
C HIS A 687 14.76 17.70 28.27
N GLY A 688 15.16 18.76 27.55
CA GLY A 688 15.26 20.12 28.11
C GLY A 688 13.99 20.90 27.80
N PHE A 689 13.41 21.52 28.82
CA PHE A 689 12.19 22.31 28.72
C PHE A 689 12.36 23.68 29.35
N SER A 690 11.95 24.72 28.63
CA SER A 690 11.96 26.09 29.12
C SER A 690 10.56 26.56 29.57
N GLY A 691 10.54 27.37 30.62
CA GLY A 691 9.32 28.03 31.07
C GLY A 691 9.02 29.31 30.25
N ILE A 692 8.04 30.06 30.72
CA ILE A 692 7.78 31.41 30.17
C ILE A 692 8.89 32.35 30.71
N ASN A 693 9.73 32.85 29.81
CA ASN A 693 10.83 33.76 30.19
C ASN A 693 11.30 34.64 28.98
N SER A 694 12.09 35.66 29.27
CA SER A 694 12.63 36.58 28.28
C SER A 694 14.09 36.30 27.85
N SER A 695 14.60 35.10 28.13
CA SER A 695 16.02 34.78 27.96
C SER A 695 16.36 34.21 26.57
N GLY A 696 15.53 34.46 25.55
CA GLY A 696 15.71 33.90 24.20
C GLY A 696 15.46 32.41 24.07
N ALA A 697 15.12 31.71 25.17
CA ALA A 697 14.70 30.31 25.14
C ALA A 697 13.29 30.17 24.54
N PRO A 698 12.96 29.00 23.92
CA PRO A 698 11.61 28.73 23.47
C PRO A 698 10.59 28.97 24.58
N ASN A 699 9.47 29.64 24.26
CA ASN A 699 8.49 30.02 25.27
C ASN A 699 7.59 28.86 25.65
N PHE A 700 7.74 28.30 26.84
CA PHE A 700 7.02 27.15 27.35
C PHE A 700 7.09 25.98 26.36
N ASN A 701 8.32 25.62 25.94
CA ASN A 701 8.53 24.57 24.96
C ASN A 701 9.82 23.78 25.20
N PHE A 702 9.96 22.67 24.47
CA PHE A 702 11.18 21.87 24.51
C PHE A 702 12.30 22.56 23.68
N PHE A 703 13.53 22.47 24.18
CA PHE A 703 14.70 22.99 23.49
C PHE A 703 15.80 21.95 23.25
N LEU A 704 15.67 20.77 23.85
CA LEU A 704 16.64 19.69 23.72
C LEU A 704 15.96 18.33 23.80
N GLU A 705 16.40 17.43 22.93
CA GLU A 705 16.06 16.00 22.92
C GLU A 705 17.33 15.15 22.86
N TYR A 706 17.34 14.10 23.66
CA TYR A 706 18.30 13.00 23.60
C TYR A 706 17.52 11.71 23.80
N ILE A 707 17.58 10.79 22.82
CA ILE A 707 17.00 9.45 22.88
C ILE A 707 18.04 8.49 22.34
N ASN A 708 18.89 7.96 23.22
CA ASN A 708 20.02 7.16 22.80
C ASN A 708 20.35 6.06 23.81
N ARG A 709 21.06 5.04 23.35
CA ARG A 709 21.64 4.00 24.20
C ARG A 709 23.12 3.84 23.85
N PRO A 710 24.02 4.62 24.44
CA PRO A 710 25.46 4.46 24.25
C PRO A 710 25.93 3.12 24.79
N ASP A 711 27.17 2.72 24.43
CA ASP A 711 27.75 1.42 24.79
C ASP A 711 27.83 1.19 26.31
N SER A 712 27.89 2.27 27.09
CA SER A 712 27.88 2.18 28.55
C SER A 712 26.94 3.25 29.16
N LYS A 713 26.35 2.94 30.31
CA LYS A 713 25.52 3.88 31.08
C LYS A 713 26.30 5.08 31.60
N GLU A 714 27.62 4.90 31.82
CA GLU A 714 28.52 5.96 32.27
C GLU A 714 28.61 7.08 31.22
N ILE A 715 28.60 6.74 29.93
CA ILE A 715 28.53 7.74 28.84
C ILE A 715 27.21 8.52 28.90
N PHE A 716 26.10 7.85 29.15
CA PHE A 716 24.81 8.51 29.34
C PHE A 716 24.81 9.46 30.57
N PHE A 717 25.44 9.02 31.68
CA PHE A 717 25.55 9.87 32.89
C PHE A 717 26.40 11.10 32.61
N GLU A 718 27.51 10.93 31.91
CA GLU A 718 28.34 12.06 31.46
C GLU A 718 27.57 13.02 30.55
N ASP A 719 26.84 12.49 29.57
CA ASP A 719 26.01 13.28 28.68
C ASP A 719 24.97 14.11 29.46
N ALA A 720 24.29 13.48 30.42
CA ALA A 720 23.31 14.14 31.25
C ALA A 720 23.93 15.27 32.11
N ILE A 721 25.05 15.00 32.78
CA ILE A 721 25.72 15.99 33.62
C ILE A 721 26.24 17.16 32.78
N LYS A 722 26.89 16.90 31.65
CA LYS A 722 27.38 17.94 30.72
C LYS A 722 26.23 18.83 30.21
N ALA A 723 25.11 18.25 29.80
CA ALA A 723 23.96 19.02 29.36
C ALA A 723 23.42 19.93 30.47
N MET A 724 23.24 19.40 31.68
CA MET A 724 22.78 20.17 32.82
C MET A 724 23.74 21.31 33.19
N VAL A 725 25.04 21.08 33.16
CA VAL A 725 26.09 22.08 33.45
C VAL A 725 26.09 23.18 32.37
N PHE A 726 26.07 22.79 31.09
CA PHE A 726 26.07 23.74 29.97
C PHE A 726 24.89 24.72 30.05
N TYR A 727 23.69 24.23 30.37
CA TYR A 727 22.51 25.06 30.49
C TYR A 727 22.35 25.69 31.88
N GLY A 728 23.11 25.26 32.88
CA GLY A 728 22.98 25.72 34.28
C GLY A 728 21.62 25.41 34.90
N MET A 729 20.96 24.33 34.47
CA MET A 729 19.58 23.98 34.83
C MET A 729 19.50 22.67 35.61
N PRO A 730 18.56 22.54 36.57
CA PRO A 730 18.33 21.29 37.31
C PRO A 730 17.50 20.30 36.49
N ALA A 731 17.44 19.04 36.96
CA ALA A 731 16.65 17.95 36.35
C ALA A 731 15.70 17.30 37.33
N LEU A 732 14.51 16.92 36.85
CA LEU A 732 13.65 15.90 37.50
C LEU A 732 14.01 14.55 36.85
N ILE A 733 14.50 13.62 37.69
CA ILE A 733 15.06 12.35 37.23
C ILE A 733 14.19 11.21 37.71
N GLU A 734 13.99 10.19 36.87
CA GLU A 734 13.37 8.95 37.30
C GLU A 734 14.25 8.26 38.34
N ASN A 735 13.68 7.92 39.51
CA ASN A 735 14.43 7.36 40.60
C ASN A 735 14.16 5.86 40.88
N ASN A 736 13.46 5.17 40.01
CA ASN A 736 13.36 3.69 40.06
C ASN A 736 14.75 3.04 39.91
N VAL A 737 15.66 3.78 39.29
CA VAL A 737 17.06 3.40 39.10
C VAL A 737 17.96 4.52 39.62
N ASN A 738 18.45 4.43 40.81
CA ASN A 738 19.19 5.50 41.47
C ASN A 738 20.62 5.75 40.91
N ASN A 739 21.10 4.95 39.97
CA ASN A 739 22.50 4.98 39.52
C ASN A 739 22.98 6.38 39.04
N LEU A 740 22.16 7.12 38.26
CA LEU A 740 22.52 8.47 37.82
C LEU A 740 22.51 9.46 39.00
N ILE A 741 21.51 9.37 39.86
CA ILE A 741 21.37 10.25 41.05
C ILE A 741 22.54 10.00 42.01
N ASP A 742 22.94 8.74 42.22
CA ASP A 742 24.08 8.39 43.08
C ASP A 742 25.42 8.90 42.49
N GLU A 743 25.59 8.82 41.15
CA GLU A 743 26.77 9.38 40.49
C GLU A 743 26.80 10.93 40.60
N MET A 744 25.66 11.61 40.40
CA MET A 744 25.55 13.05 40.64
C MET A 744 25.88 13.43 42.07
N TYR A 745 25.44 12.61 43.04
CA TYR A 745 25.71 12.84 44.48
C TYR A 745 27.23 12.71 44.73
N ARG A 746 27.86 11.65 44.27
CA ARG A 746 29.29 11.39 44.42
C ARG A 746 30.16 12.50 43.83
N ARG A 747 29.71 13.12 42.72
CA ARG A 747 30.44 14.20 41.99
C ARG A 747 30.05 15.61 42.43
N GLY A 748 29.24 15.76 43.48
CA GLY A 748 28.83 17.06 43.97
C GLY A 748 27.71 17.76 43.26
N TYR A 749 27.02 17.08 42.29
CA TYR A 749 25.92 17.63 41.53
C TYR A 749 24.53 17.43 42.17
N ARG A 750 24.47 17.08 43.46
CA ARG A 750 23.20 16.88 44.19
C ARG A 750 22.17 17.99 43.98
N LYS A 751 22.60 19.23 43.93
CA LYS A 751 21.72 20.40 43.80
C LYS A 751 21.06 20.52 42.43
N PHE A 752 21.50 19.74 41.44
CA PHE A 752 20.85 19.62 40.14
C PHE A 752 19.66 18.64 40.18
N SER A 753 19.62 17.68 41.11
CA SER A 753 18.49 16.78 41.22
C SER A 753 17.32 17.47 41.92
N MET A 754 16.15 17.49 41.28
CA MET A 754 14.90 18.08 41.76
C MET A 754 14.10 17.06 42.59
N THR A 755 13.31 17.52 43.54
CA THR A 755 12.35 16.73 44.29
C THR A 755 10.92 17.05 43.84
N ARG A 756 9.91 16.27 44.23
CA ARG A 756 8.48 16.56 44.00
C ARG A 756 8.05 17.86 44.70
N THR A 757 6.84 18.35 44.40
CA THR A 757 6.33 19.65 44.88
C THR A 757 6.14 19.67 46.40
N ASP A 758 6.14 20.89 47.02
CA ASP A 758 5.97 21.08 48.47
C ASP A 758 4.62 20.57 49.02
N LYS A 759 3.55 20.52 48.19
CA LYS A 759 2.25 19.94 48.57
C LYS A 759 2.28 18.42 48.72
N GLU A 760 3.25 17.76 48.14
CA GLU A 760 3.42 16.31 48.17
C GLU A 760 4.60 15.88 49.01
N ARG A 761 5.29 16.80 49.64
CA ARG A 761 6.47 16.52 50.48
C ARG A 761 6.17 15.53 51.58
N ASP A 762 4.97 15.55 52.18
CA ASP A 762 4.56 14.62 53.23
C ASP A 762 4.33 13.19 52.69
N LYS A 763 4.18 13.02 51.38
CA LYS A 763 4.01 11.73 50.70
C LYS A 763 5.34 11.17 50.15
N LEU A 764 6.44 11.93 50.26
CA LEU A 764 7.74 11.50 49.80
C LEU A 764 8.35 10.48 50.75
N SER A 765 8.94 9.41 50.20
CA SER A 765 9.85 8.54 50.96
C SER A 765 11.05 9.33 51.45
N GLU A 766 11.75 8.83 52.45
CA GLU A 766 12.95 9.45 52.99
C GLU A 766 14.03 9.58 51.89
N ASP A 767 14.13 8.59 51.05
CA ASP A 767 15.05 8.54 49.89
C ASP A 767 14.75 9.67 48.89
N GLU A 768 13.49 9.88 48.51
CA GLU A 768 13.08 10.99 47.64
C GLU A 768 13.36 12.38 48.27
N ARG A 769 13.27 12.51 49.59
CA ARG A 769 13.58 13.76 50.30
C ARG A 769 15.06 14.07 50.27
N VAL A 770 15.92 13.03 50.35
CA VAL A 770 17.37 13.17 50.44
C VAL A 770 18.00 13.25 49.06
N ARG A 771 17.64 12.36 48.14
CA ARG A 771 18.27 12.21 46.82
C ARG A 771 17.58 12.97 45.69
N GLY A 772 16.27 13.21 45.84
CA GLY A 772 15.46 13.78 44.75
C GLY A 772 14.91 12.72 43.83
N GLY A 773 14.51 13.18 42.64
CA GLY A 773 13.89 12.33 41.61
C GLY A 773 12.40 12.08 41.86
N MET A 774 11.81 11.21 41.02
CA MET A 774 10.41 10.84 41.06
C MET A 774 10.23 9.42 40.51
N PRO A 775 9.57 8.48 41.21
CA PRO A 775 9.34 7.13 40.73
C PRO A 775 8.30 7.14 39.63
N SER A 776 8.43 6.27 38.60
CA SER A 776 7.44 6.13 37.52
C SER A 776 6.38 5.05 37.78
N THR A 777 6.55 4.25 38.82
CA THR A 777 5.80 3.00 39.03
C THR A 777 4.47 3.16 39.79
N SER A 778 4.22 4.27 40.50
CA SER A 778 2.97 4.46 41.25
C SER A 778 1.85 4.95 40.32
N GLU A 779 0.61 4.53 40.58
CA GLU A 779 -0.59 4.95 39.85
C GLU A 779 -0.78 6.47 39.83
N ASN A 780 -0.55 7.13 40.95
CA ASN A 780 -0.64 8.59 41.07
C ASN A 780 0.39 9.30 40.17
N VAL A 781 1.58 8.76 40.06
CA VAL A 781 2.63 9.31 39.17
C VAL A 781 2.28 9.07 37.72
N SER A 782 1.69 7.93 37.36
CA SER A 782 1.17 7.67 36.04
C SER A 782 0.15 8.73 35.61
N GLN A 783 -0.80 9.03 36.46
CA GLN A 783 -1.79 10.08 36.21
C GLN A 783 -1.15 11.46 36.04
N MET A 784 -0.08 11.76 36.80
CA MET A 784 0.65 13.03 36.65
C MET A 784 1.40 13.11 35.32
N ILE A 785 2.02 12.01 34.86
CA ILE A 785 2.70 11.90 33.58
C ILE A 785 1.69 12.14 32.46
N ASN A 786 0.59 11.40 32.48
CA ASN A 786 -0.45 11.50 31.47
C ASN A 786 -1.04 12.93 31.40
N ALA A 787 -1.41 13.51 32.55
CA ALA A 787 -1.95 14.86 32.60
C ALA A 787 -0.96 15.94 32.15
N ALA A 788 0.34 15.76 32.39
CA ALA A 788 1.36 16.72 31.95
C ALA A 788 1.51 16.71 30.40
N ILE A 789 1.58 15.53 29.79
CA ILE A 789 1.68 15.41 28.33
C ILE A 789 0.36 15.86 27.69
N GLU A 790 -0.79 15.38 28.17
CA GLU A 790 -2.11 15.75 27.63
C GLU A 790 -2.30 17.27 27.64
N SER A 791 -2.04 17.93 28.76
CA SER A 791 -2.14 19.39 28.87
C SER A 791 -1.20 20.13 27.92
N PHE A 792 0.00 19.60 27.68
CA PHE A 792 0.95 20.21 26.73
C PHE A 792 0.51 20.00 25.29
N VAL A 793 0.06 18.78 24.95
CA VAL A 793 -0.41 18.43 23.60
C VAL A 793 -1.63 19.26 23.21
N GLU A 794 -2.57 19.45 24.13
CA GLU A 794 -3.79 20.24 23.86
C GLU A 794 -3.49 21.73 23.65
N ASN A 795 -2.55 22.30 24.40
CA ASN A 795 -2.34 23.74 24.41
C ASN A 795 -1.15 24.24 23.61
N ASN A 796 -0.19 23.36 23.28
CA ASN A 796 1.10 23.77 22.75
C ASN A 796 1.59 22.94 21.52
N VAL A 797 0.80 22.00 21.05
CA VAL A 797 1.18 21.13 19.91
C VAL A 797 0.19 21.34 18.77
N GLY A 798 0.71 21.36 17.53
CA GLY A 798 -0.11 21.51 16.32
C GLY A 798 0.59 22.30 15.20
N SER A 799 1.18 23.44 15.52
CA SER A 799 2.00 24.28 14.63
C SER A 799 2.92 25.18 15.46
N SER A 800 3.54 24.61 16.51
CA SER A 800 4.37 25.32 17.48
C SER A 800 5.87 25.02 17.27
N GLU A 801 6.69 25.59 18.16
CA GLU A 801 8.16 25.34 18.20
C GLU A 801 8.53 23.97 18.82
N MET A 802 7.64 22.98 18.82
CA MET A 802 7.93 21.59 19.23
C MET A 802 8.54 20.81 18.05
N TYR A 803 9.84 20.94 17.84
CA TYR A 803 10.53 20.42 16.64
C TYR A 803 10.96 18.93 16.75
N PHE A 804 10.73 18.23 17.85
CA PHE A 804 11.29 16.91 18.13
C PHE A 804 10.34 15.77 17.72
N ASN A 805 10.44 15.34 16.47
CA ASN A 805 9.56 14.30 15.91
C ASN A 805 9.65 12.96 16.64
N ALA A 806 10.83 12.55 17.13
CA ALA A 806 10.96 11.28 17.83
C ALA A 806 10.18 11.26 19.16
N THR A 807 10.11 12.38 19.88
CA THR A 807 9.26 12.53 21.08
C THR A 807 7.77 12.52 20.71
N LEU A 808 7.39 13.23 19.62
CA LEU A 808 6.01 13.25 19.14
C LEU A 808 5.53 11.84 18.72
N GLU A 809 6.37 11.08 18.04
CA GLU A 809 6.09 9.69 17.67
C GLU A 809 5.97 8.76 18.90
N ASP A 810 6.79 8.99 19.92
CA ASP A 810 6.72 8.22 21.15
C ASP A 810 5.41 8.52 21.92
N TRP A 811 4.94 9.78 21.92
CA TRP A 811 3.62 10.14 22.46
C TRP A 811 2.47 9.52 21.68
N LEU A 812 2.55 9.45 20.34
CA LEU A 812 1.55 8.76 19.51
C LEU A 812 1.38 7.29 19.91
N ALA A 813 2.46 6.68 20.32
CA ALA A 813 2.51 5.26 20.64
C ALA A 813 2.40 4.99 22.16
N PHE A 814 2.20 6.03 22.98
CA PHE A 814 2.12 5.91 24.44
C PHE A 814 0.79 5.27 24.89
N ASP A 815 0.90 4.23 25.73
CA ASP A 815 -0.21 3.54 26.37
C ASP A 815 0.18 3.20 27.82
N ASP A 816 -0.74 3.35 28.76
CA ASP A 816 -0.53 3.06 30.20
C ASP A 816 0.01 1.64 30.45
N LYS A 817 -0.38 0.68 29.62
CA LYS A 817 0.07 -0.73 29.71
C LYS A 817 1.51 -0.93 29.26
N ASN A 818 2.05 -0.03 28.42
CA ASN A 818 3.38 -0.14 27.81
C ASN A 818 4.33 1.01 28.17
N ARG A 819 3.98 1.83 29.16
CA ARG A 819 4.75 3.04 29.53
C ARG A 819 6.23 2.78 29.83
N THR A 820 6.57 1.62 30.38
CA THR A 820 7.96 1.23 30.70
C THR A 820 8.87 1.06 29.46
N LYS A 821 8.30 1.14 28.28
CA LYS A 821 9.00 1.07 26.99
C LYS A 821 8.96 2.41 26.23
N ARG A 822 8.56 3.48 26.90
CA ARG A 822 8.35 4.81 26.35
C ARG A 822 9.20 5.84 27.06
N ASP A 823 10.53 5.65 26.92
CA ASP A 823 11.54 6.42 27.64
C ASP A 823 11.45 7.92 27.32
N ALA A 824 11.15 8.29 26.05
CA ALA A 824 10.98 9.68 25.64
C ALA A 824 9.72 10.32 26.25
N SER A 825 8.61 9.58 26.33
CA SER A 825 7.38 10.06 26.96
C SER A 825 7.59 10.31 28.47
N ILE A 826 8.29 9.43 29.15
CA ILE A 826 8.57 9.58 30.59
C ILE A 826 9.49 10.79 30.84
N SER A 827 10.61 10.88 30.13
CA SER A 827 11.56 12.00 30.31
C SER A 827 10.95 13.36 29.94
N SER A 828 10.18 13.45 28.85
CA SER A 828 9.47 14.67 28.46
C SER A 828 8.43 15.08 29.49
N ALA A 829 7.65 14.13 30.03
CA ALA A 829 6.70 14.40 31.13
C ALA A 829 7.42 14.94 32.37
N TYR A 830 8.57 14.39 32.73
CA TYR A 830 9.35 14.89 33.87
C TYR A 830 9.87 16.31 33.64
N ALA A 831 10.25 16.66 32.40
CA ALA A 831 10.60 18.02 32.05
C ALA A 831 9.42 18.99 32.23
N LEU A 832 8.22 18.59 31.77
CA LEU A 832 6.98 19.35 31.95
C LEU A 832 6.60 19.49 33.44
N ILE A 833 6.60 18.40 34.19
CA ILE A 833 6.27 18.39 35.65
C ILE A 833 7.27 19.27 36.43
N GLY A 834 8.55 19.18 36.13
CA GLY A 834 9.60 19.99 36.72
C GLY A 834 9.39 21.49 36.47
N CYS A 835 8.91 21.89 35.32
CA CYS A 835 8.62 23.27 34.98
C CYS A 835 7.36 23.82 35.64
N THR A 836 6.28 23.03 35.71
CA THR A 836 5.01 23.46 36.36
C THR A 836 5.18 23.78 37.81
N ARG A 837 6.16 23.20 38.49
CA ARG A 837 6.49 23.54 39.91
C ARG A 837 6.87 25.00 40.04
N LYS A 838 7.63 25.59 39.16
CA LYS A 838 8.11 26.96 39.22
C LYS A 838 6.99 27.99 39.07
N LYS A 839 5.94 27.69 38.28
CA LYS A 839 4.74 28.53 38.14
C LYS A 839 3.91 28.60 39.39
N ARG A 840 3.95 27.59 40.30
CA ARG A 840 3.17 27.53 41.54
C ARG A 840 3.87 28.17 42.77
N ARG A 841 5.15 28.50 42.71
CA ARG A 841 5.65 29.50 43.67
C ARG A 841 4.88 30.79 43.36
N LYS A 842 3.92 31.17 44.22
CA LYS A 842 3.59 32.57 44.35
C LYS A 842 4.93 33.28 44.38
N VAL A 843 5.17 34.19 43.48
CA VAL A 843 5.98 35.35 43.76
C VAL A 843 5.30 35.87 45.02
N GLU A 844 5.88 35.63 46.19
CA GLU A 844 5.54 36.45 47.38
C GLU A 844 5.72 37.81 46.80
N ALA A 845 4.60 38.54 46.65
CA ALA A 845 4.63 39.89 46.32
C ALA A 845 5.70 40.43 47.23
N ILE A 846 6.84 40.85 46.67
CA ILE A 846 7.76 41.68 47.43
C ILE A 846 6.82 42.78 47.89
N GLU A 847 6.43 42.74 49.20
CA GLU A 847 5.69 43.84 49.78
C GLU A 847 6.50 45.07 49.32
N PRO A 848 5.92 45.98 48.56
CA PRO A 848 6.70 47.12 48.07
C PRO A 848 7.29 47.70 49.36
N ALA A 849 8.63 47.74 49.43
CA ALA A 849 9.34 48.32 50.58
C ALA A 849 8.58 49.57 50.90
N PRO A 850 8.11 49.76 52.19
CA PRO A 850 7.19 50.84 52.52
C PRO A 850 7.78 52.08 51.90
N ALA A 851 7.01 52.76 51.04
CA ALA A 851 7.51 53.84 50.24
C ALA A 851 8.18 54.80 51.24
N ARG A 852 9.50 54.84 51.20
CA ARG A 852 10.22 55.84 52.01
C ARG A 852 9.71 57.17 51.49
N PRO A 853 9.06 57.99 52.38
CA PRO A 853 8.54 59.28 51.94
C PRO A 853 9.71 60.00 51.28
N MET A 854 9.60 60.31 50.03
CA MET A 854 10.66 60.90 49.20
C MET A 854 10.96 62.34 49.65
N PHE A 855 10.05 62.90 50.49
CA PHE A 855 10.21 64.23 51.06
C PHE A 855 9.74 64.27 52.51
N ARG A 856 10.56 64.80 53.40
CA ARG A 856 10.10 65.25 54.73
C ARG A 856 9.55 66.67 54.56
N ILE A 857 8.25 66.80 54.66
CA ILE A 857 7.61 68.13 54.72
C ILE A 857 7.82 68.66 56.11
N TYR A 858 8.52 69.77 56.19
CA TYR A 858 8.56 70.54 57.45
C TYR A 858 7.31 71.42 57.52
N GLU A 859 6.37 71.07 58.34
CA GLU A 859 5.30 71.99 58.72
C GLU A 859 5.79 72.86 59.84
N ASN A 860 5.81 74.05 59.58
CA ASN A 860 6.24 75.17 60.40
C ASN A 860 7.77 75.57 60.34
N VAL A 861 8.00 76.57 59.57
CA VAL A 861 9.23 77.33 59.58
C VAL A 861 9.20 78.35 60.72
N GLY A 862 8.56 77.98 61.79
CA GLY A 862 8.67 78.71 63.05
C GLY A 862 9.81 78.11 63.87
N THR A 863 10.31 78.83 64.83
CA THR A 863 11.53 78.62 65.59
C THR A 863 11.72 77.26 66.27
N TYR A 864 10.82 76.31 66.03
CA TYR A 864 10.99 74.88 66.43
C TYR A 864 10.44 73.97 65.37
N GLY A 865 11.24 73.54 64.41
CA GLY A 865 10.81 72.55 63.34
C GLY A 865 10.38 71.23 63.95
N LYS A 866 9.10 70.92 63.97
CA LYS A 866 8.57 69.57 64.19
C LYS A 866 8.47 68.84 62.86
N LEU A 867 9.25 67.80 62.73
CA LEU A 867 9.07 66.83 61.69
C LEU A 867 7.72 66.13 61.91
N LYS A 868 6.78 66.27 60.93
CA LYS A 868 5.63 65.35 60.79
C LYS A 868 5.90 64.35 59.61
N ASN A 869 5.71 63.08 59.95
CA ASN A 869 5.65 62.04 58.93
C ASN A 869 4.27 62.10 58.26
N GLY A 870 4.28 62.30 56.90
CA GLY A 870 3.11 62.17 56.05
C GLY A 870 3.00 60.78 55.48
#